data_71914a4ff071eb2adffd28759a93efeb
#
_entry.id   71914a4ff071eb2adffd28759a93efeb
#
_cell.length_a   1.000
_cell.length_b   1.000
_cell.length_c   1.000
_cell.angle_alpha   90.00
_cell.angle_beta   90.00
_cell.angle_gamma   90.00
#
_symmetry.space_group_name_H-M   'P 1'
#
loop_
_entity.id
_entity.type
_entity.pdbx_description
1 polymer ?
#
loop_
_entity_poly.entity_id
_entity_poly.type
_entity_poly.pdbx_seq_one_letter_code
_entity_poly.pdbx_strand_id
1 'polypeptide(L)'
;MSENNYISIKGARVNNLKNIDVDIPRNKLVVITGLSGSGKSSLAFDTLYAEGQRRYVESLSSYARQFLGRMSKPECDFIKGIPPAIAIEQKVNSRNPRSTVGTSTEIYEYLRLLYSRVGRTYSPVSGQEVKKHSTEDIINCMLSHPEGTRYTVLTPIHLREDRSLQQQLEIDLKQGFNRIEVNGEMKRIDEYKPVAGDEVYLLVDRMAVADTKDAISRLTDSAETAMYEGDGTCMLRFYLPDGTTQLFSFSTKFEADGITFEEPNDQMFSFNSPIGACPTCEGFGKVIGIDEHLVVPDRSLSVYEGAIVCWRGEKMGEWKEELIHNAEKFDFPIFTPYYELTDKQRRLLWEGNQYFHGINDFFKMLEENQYKIQYRVMLARYRGKTLCPKCHGTRLKPEAGYVRVGGKNISELVDLPISELKQFFDHLELNEHDSNVARRILMDVGLGYLTLNRLSNSLSGGESQRINLATSLGSSLVGSLYILDEPSIGLHSRDTDRLINVLRQLQQLGNTVVVVEHDEEIIRAADYIIDIGPNAGRLGGEVVYQGDMKDLKKGSNSYTVRYLLGEEEIPVPQHRRPWNNYIELKGARENNLKGVDVRFPLNVMTVVTGVSGSGKSTLVRDIFFRALKRELDECSDRPGEFSSIGGSLRDLRNVEFVDQNPIGKSSRSNPVTYIKAYD
;
A
#
# COMPACT_ATOMS: atom_id res chain seq x y z
N MET A 1 37.84 -25.14 -25.75
CA MET A 1 36.77 -25.14 -24.78
C MET A 1 36.42 -23.72 -24.40
N SER A 2 35.35 -23.37 -24.73
CA SER A 2 34.55 -22.18 -24.96
C SER A 2 34.89 -20.98 -24.06
N GLU A 3 35.38 -19.90 -24.67
CA GLU A 3 35.46 -18.52 -24.15
C GLU A 3 34.10 -17.95 -23.62
N ASN A 4 33.03 -18.73 -23.69
CA ASN A 4 31.68 -18.31 -23.37
C ASN A 4 31.21 -18.60 -21.92
N ASN A 5 32.06 -19.21 -21.08
CA ASN A 5 31.64 -19.60 -19.72
C ASN A 5 32.01 -18.58 -18.63
N TYR A 6 32.73 -17.52 -18.97
CA TYR A 6 33.16 -16.49 -18.02
C TYR A 6 32.87 -15.09 -18.55
N ILE A 7 32.60 -14.18 -17.63
CA ILE A 7 32.71 -12.74 -17.85
C ILE A 7 34.14 -12.38 -17.45
N SER A 8 34.98 -11.97 -18.40
CA SER A 8 36.38 -11.67 -18.16
C SER A 8 36.62 -10.18 -18.13
N ILE A 9 37.10 -9.67 -17.00
CA ILE A 9 37.45 -8.26 -16.77
C ILE A 9 38.99 -8.22 -16.72
N LYS A 10 39.62 -7.36 -17.50
CA LYS A 10 41.07 -7.19 -17.50
C LYS A 10 41.43 -5.72 -17.29
N GLY A 11 42.38 -5.51 -16.39
CA GLY A 11 42.94 -4.22 -16.11
C GLY A 11 41.96 -3.20 -15.49
N ALA A 12 41.08 -3.62 -14.59
CA ALA A 12 40.13 -2.70 -13.94
C ALA A 12 40.88 -1.74 -12.99
N ARG A 13 40.65 -0.43 -13.21
CA ARG A 13 41.33 0.68 -12.50
C ARG A 13 40.36 1.73 -11.93
N VAL A 14 39.09 1.43 -11.93
CA VAL A 14 38.05 2.38 -11.46
C VAL A 14 38.24 2.64 -9.96
N ASN A 15 38.19 3.90 -9.56
CA ASN A 15 38.35 4.38 -8.18
C ASN A 15 39.66 3.88 -7.53
N ASN A 16 39.56 2.97 -6.54
CA ASN A 16 40.69 2.45 -5.83
C ASN A 16 41.21 1.07 -6.35
N LEU A 17 40.62 0.55 -7.44
CA LEU A 17 41.07 -0.72 -8.03
C LEU A 17 42.46 -0.61 -8.63
N LYS A 18 43.36 -1.59 -8.35
CA LYS A 18 44.74 -1.56 -8.72
C LYS A 18 45.07 -2.41 -9.96
N ASN A 19 44.43 -2.09 -11.08
CA ASN A 19 44.66 -2.78 -12.35
C ASN A 19 44.41 -4.30 -12.24
N ILE A 20 43.26 -4.66 -11.67
CA ILE A 20 42.94 -6.05 -11.37
C ILE A 20 42.32 -6.80 -12.54
N ASP A 21 42.62 -8.10 -12.57
CA ASP A 21 42.03 -9.07 -13.49
C ASP A 21 41.05 -9.96 -12.74
N VAL A 22 39.85 -10.11 -13.25
CA VAL A 22 38.80 -10.91 -12.62
C VAL A 22 38.02 -11.71 -13.67
N ASP A 23 37.85 -13.00 -13.40
CA ASP A 23 37.03 -13.89 -14.23
C ASP A 23 35.82 -14.38 -13.42
N ILE A 24 34.61 -14.00 -13.85
CA ILE A 24 33.35 -14.30 -13.19
C ILE A 24 32.66 -15.44 -13.94
N PRO A 25 32.43 -16.62 -13.32
CA PRO A 25 31.72 -17.71 -13.99
C PRO A 25 30.26 -17.36 -14.27
N ARG A 26 29.81 -17.67 -15.51
CA ARG A 26 28.41 -17.44 -15.92
C ARG A 26 27.50 -18.50 -15.34
N ASN A 27 26.21 -18.14 -15.15
CA ASN A 27 25.16 -19.01 -14.63
C ASN A 27 25.47 -19.55 -13.22
N LYS A 28 26.17 -18.75 -12.44
CA LYS A 28 26.58 -19.06 -11.05
C LYS A 28 26.14 -17.95 -10.10
N LEU A 29 26.01 -18.32 -8.83
CA LEU A 29 25.90 -17.36 -7.73
C LEU A 29 27.32 -16.99 -7.29
N VAL A 30 27.71 -15.75 -7.56
CA VAL A 30 29.05 -15.20 -7.28
C VAL A 30 28.93 -14.14 -6.21
N VAL A 31 29.74 -14.23 -5.17
CA VAL A 31 29.80 -13.23 -4.10
C VAL A 31 31.08 -12.42 -4.22
N ILE A 32 30.97 -11.10 -4.28
CA ILE A 32 32.08 -10.16 -4.15
C ILE A 32 32.10 -9.67 -2.70
N THR A 33 33.16 -9.98 -1.98
CA THR A 33 33.34 -9.67 -0.57
C THR A 33 34.60 -8.87 -0.30
N GLY A 34 34.85 -8.53 0.97
CA GLY A 34 36.02 -7.76 1.41
C GLY A 34 35.67 -6.65 2.38
N LEU A 35 36.67 -5.98 2.95
CA LEU A 35 36.45 -4.88 3.90
C LEU A 35 35.64 -3.71 3.29
N SER A 36 34.95 -2.95 4.16
CA SER A 36 34.28 -1.72 3.70
C SER A 36 35.30 -0.76 3.09
N GLY A 37 35.00 -0.19 1.90
CA GLY A 37 35.92 0.68 1.17
C GLY A 37 37.07 -0.03 0.46
N SER A 38 37.08 -1.37 0.37
CA SER A 38 38.14 -2.13 -0.36
C SER A 38 38.02 -2.02 -1.88
N GLY A 39 36.87 -1.67 -2.45
CA GLY A 39 36.64 -1.56 -3.89
C GLY A 39 35.59 -2.51 -4.47
N LYS A 40 34.83 -3.21 -3.63
CA LYS A 40 33.75 -4.13 -4.05
C LYS A 40 32.73 -3.48 -4.97
N SER A 41 32.16 -2.35 -4.54
CA SER A 41 31.16 -1.60 -5.33
C SER A 41 31.79 -1.02 -6.60
N SER A 42 33.08 -0.63 -6.57
CA SER A 42 33.82 -0.17 -7.75
C SER A 42 33.95 -1.28 -8.80
N LEU A 43 34.14 -2.54 -8.37
CA LEU A 43 34.17 -3.68 -9.30
C LEU A 43 32.76 -4.03 -9.80
N ALA A 44 31.78 -4.15 -8.89
CA ALA A 44 30.44 -4.64 -9.21
C ALA A 44 29.61 -3.61 -10.00
N PHE A 45 29.56 -2.36 -9.51
CA PHE A 45 28.69 -1.34 -10.07
C PHE A 45 29.41 -0.39 -11.02
N ASP A 46 30.53 0.20 -10.61
CA ASP A 46 31.23 1.21 -11.42
C ASP A 46 32.01 0.58 -12.59
N THR A 47 32.29 -0.73 -12.56
CA THR A 47 32.97 -1.45 -13.63
C THR A 47 32.03 -2.39 -14.39
N LEU A 48 31.53 -3.43 -13.74
CA LEU A 48 30.77 -4.51 -14.39
C LEU A 48 29.39 -4.04 -14.85
N TYR A 49 28.59 -3.45 -13.95
CA TYR A 49 27.26 -2.94 -14.29
C TYR A 49 27.33 -1.77 -15.28
N ALA A 50 28.23 -0.82 -15.03
CA ALA A 50 28.40 0.35 -15.90
C ALA A 50 28.70 -0.04 -17.36
N GLU A 51 29.56 -1.03 -17.58
CA GLU A 51 29.84 -1.53 -18.93
C GLU A 51 28.67 -2.30 -19.52
N GLY A 52 27.96 -3.10 -18.74
CA GLY A 52 26.75 -3.80 -19.19
C GLY A 52 25.64 -2.83 -19.64
N GLN A 53 25.40 -1.79 -18.84
CA GLN A 53 24.45 -0.73 -19.15
C GLN A 53 24.88 0.10 -20.37
N ARG A 54 26.17 0.45 -20.46
CA ARG A 54 26.72 1.17 -21.62
C ARG A 54 26.49 0.40 -22.92
N ARG A 55 26.78 -0.89 -22.96
CA ARG A 55 26.53 -1.73 -24.15
C ARG A 55 25.07 -1.85 -24.50
N TYR A 56 24.22 -1.96 -23.51
CA TYR A 56 22.77 -1.98 -23.72
C TYR A 56 22.30 -0.67 -24.37
N VAL A 57 22.70 0.49 -23.83
CA VAL A 57 22.36 1.81 -24.40
C VAL A 57 22.92 1.98 -25.81
N GLU A 58 24.13 1.49 -26.09
CA GLU A 58 24.71 1.52 -27.42
C GLU A 58 23.94 0.66 -28.44
N SER A 59 23.27 -0.40 -28.00
CA SER A 59 22.43 -1.25 -28.86
C SER A 59 21.10 -0.61 -29.25
N LEU A 60 20.67 0.44 -28.56
CA LEU A 60 19.41 1.15 -28.82
C LEU A 60 19.50 2.05 -30.04
N SER A 61 18.33 2.49 -30.54
CA SER A 61 18.24 3.45 -31.66
C SER A 61 18.94 4.79 -31.35
N SER A 62 19.37 5.49 -32.38
CA SER A 62 20.01 6.81 -32.20
C SER A 62 19.11 7.82 -31.47
N TYR A 63 17.80 7.74 -31.68
CA TYR A 63 16.81 8.56 -31.01
C TYR A 63 16.78 8.26 -29.49
N ALA A 64 16.68 6.99 -29.10
CA ALA A 64 16.68 6.59 -27.68
C ALA A 64 17.98 6.99 -26.95
N ARG A 65 19.13 6.88 -27.63
CA ARG A 65 20.44 7.30 -27.09
C ARG A 65 20.53 8.81 -26.79
N GLN A 66 19.84 9.68 -27.55
CA GLN A 66 19.81 11.12 -27.27
C GLN A 66 19.14 11.45 -25.92
N PHE A 67 18.12 10.67 -25.51
CA PHE A 67 17.44 10.87 -24.22
C PHE A 67 18.21 10.27 -23.04
N LEU A 68 18.88 9.15 -23.23
CA LEU A 68 19.60 8.46 -22.16
C LEU A 68 21.00 9.04 -21.89
N GLY A 69 21.51 9.86 -22.81
CA GLY A 69 22.84 10.44 -22.71
C GLY A 69 23.97 9.45 -23.05
N ARG A 70 25.19 9.99 -23.16
CA ARG A 70 26.39 9.16 -23.35
C ARG A 70 26.88 8.64 -22.00
N MET A 71 27.05 7.33 -21.89
CA MET A 71 27.71 6.69 -20.74
C MET A 71 29.20 6.58 -20.99
N SER A 72 30.02 6.96 -20.02
CA SER A 72 31.45 6.80 -20.07
C SER A 72 31.84 5.34 -19.96
N LYS A 73 32.84 4.91 -20.72
CA LYS A 73 33.43 3.57 -20.55
C LYS A 73 34.17 3.53 -19.22
N PRO A 74 33.98 2.47 -18.40
CA PRO A 74 34.77 2.31 -17.18
C PRO A 74 36.26 2.16 -17.51
N GLU A 75 37.11 2.61 -16.59
CA GLU A 75 38.56 2.52 -16.74
C GLU A 75 39.03 1.07 -16.60
N CYS A 76 39.08 0.37 -17.71
CA CYS A 76 39.59 -1.00 -17.85
C CYS A 76 40.13 -1.26 -19.25
N ASP A 77 40.94 -2.25 -19.40
CA ASP A 77 41.47 -2.61 -20.71
C ASP A 77 40.35 -3.19 -21.58
N PHE A 78 39.70 -4.24 -21.12
CA PHE A 78 38.52 -4.79 -21.77
C PHE A 78 37.64 -5.60 -20.81
N ILE A 79 36.35 -5.76 -21.16
CA ILE A 79 35.45 -6.72 -20.53
C ILE A 79 34.80 -7.54 -21.62
N LYS A 80 34.84 -8.87 -21.54
CA LYS A 80 34.21 -9.80 -22.48
C LYS A 80 33.15 -10.64 -21.80
N GLY A 81 32.15 -11.09 -22.57
CA GLY A 81 31.16 -12.07 -22.12
C GLY A 81 30.05 -11.49 -21.24
N ILE A 82 29.87 -10.14 -21.15
CA ILE A 82 28.80 -9.52 -20.37
C ILE A 82 27.45 -9.75 -21.06
N PRO A 83 26.46 -10.35 -20.39
CA PRO A 83 25.07 -10.35 -20.81
C PRO A 83 24.37 -9.03 -20.41
N PRO A 84 23.09 -8.82 -20.78
CA PRO A 84 22.29 -7.69 -20.28
C PRO A 84 22.35 -7.62 -18.75
N ALA A 85 22.69 -6.46 -18.21
CA ALA A 85 22.94 -6.29 -16.78
C ALA A 85 21.79 -5.52 -16.09
N ILE A 86 21.35 -6.02 -14.94
CA ILE A 86 20.34 -5.46 -14.07
C ILE A 86 20.94 -5.25 -12.69
N ALA A 87 20.92 -4.00 -12.19
CA ALA A 87 21.35 -3.68 -10.84
C ALA A 87 20.18 -3.51 -9.89
N ILE A 88 20.30 -4.05 -8.70
CA ILE A 88 19.33 -3.91 -7.61
C ILE A 88 20.04 -3.26 -6.42
N GLU A 89 19.92 -1.93 -6.36
CA GLU A 89 20.56 -1.11 -5.32
C GLU A 89 19.61 -0.87 -4.14
N GLN A 90 20.16 -0.47 -3.00
CA GLN A 90 19.40 -0.13 -1.78
C GLN A 90 18.67 1.22 -1.84
N LYS A 91 18.91 2.01 -2.86
CA LYS A 91 18.31 3.35 -2.94
C LYS A 91 16.80 3.26 -3.12
N VAL A 92 16.05 3.99 -2.30
CA VAL A 92 14.62 4.19 -2.50
C VAL A 92 14.45 5.05 -3.75
N ASN A 93 14.13 4.42 -4.87
CA ASN A 93 14.08 5.08 -6.18
C ASN A 93 12.89 6.00 -6.37
N SER A 94 11.86 5.92 -5.53
CA SER A 94 10.63 6.68 -5.71
C SER A 94 10.49 7.84 -4.73
N ARG A 95 10.63 9.07 -5.23
CA ARG A 95 10.19 10.29 -4.55
C ARG A 95 8.72 10.61 -4.82
N ASN A 96 8.05 9.79 -5.62
CA ASN A 96 6.65 10.00 -5.96
C ASN A 96 5.76 9.66 -4.75
N PRO A 97 5.03 10.65 -4.21
CA PRO A 97 4.18 10.43 -3.03
C PRO A 97 2.96 9.53 -3.30
N ARG A 98 2.67 9.21 -4.56
CA ARG A 98 1.60 8.29 -4.95
C ARG A 98 2.07 6.85 -5.10
N SER A 99 3.39 6.60 -5.19
CA SER A 99 3.93 5.25 -5.36
C SER A 99 3.73 4.40 -4.10
N THR A 100 3.21 3.20 -4.28
CA THR A 100 2.97 2.21 -3.23
C THR A 100 3.67 0.90 -3.52
N VAL A 101 3.72 0.00 -2.56
CA VAL A 101 4.21 -1.38 -2.78
C VAL A 101 3.46 -2.02 -3.94
N GLY A 102 2.12 -1.92 -3.98
CA GLY A 102 1.31 -2.49 -5.06
C GLY A 102 1.64 -1.95 -6.45
N THR A 103 1.90 -0.64 -6.57
CA THR A 103 2.29 -0.06 -7.87
C THR A 103 3.73 -0.35 -8.25
N SER A 104 4.65 -0.45 -7.27
CA SER A 104 6.06 -0.78 -7.51
C SER A 104 6.26 -2.23 -7.91
N THR A 105 5.35 -3.12 -7.50
CA THR A 105 5.36 -4.55 -7.85
C THR A 105 4.48 -4.88 -9.04
N GLU A 106 3.79 -3.90 -9.60
CA GLU A 106 2.77 -4.07 -10.65
C GLU A 106 1.54 -4.89 -10.23
N ILE A 107 1.49 -5.44 -9.00
CA ILE A 107 0.36 -6.23 -8.49
C ILE A 107 -0.92 -5.42 -8.52
N TYR A 108 -0.84 -4.12 -8.24
CA TYR A 108 -2.01 -3.24 -8.28
C TYR A 108 -2.65 -3.18 -9.66
N GLU A 109 -1.87 -3.23 -10.74
CA GLU A 109 -2.37 -3.24 -12.12
C GLU A 109 -3.15 -4.53 -12.42
N TYR A 110 -2.68 -5.69 -11.93
CA TYR A 110 -3.42 -6.94 -12.03
C TYR A 110 -4.72 -6.92 -11.23
N LEU A 111 -4.71 -6.33 -10.02
CA LEU A 111 -5.94 -6.15 -9.23
C LEU A 111 -6.96 -5.27 -9.95
N ARG A 112 -6.52 -4.17 -10.55
CA ARG A 112 -7.38 -3.29 -11.35
C ARG A 112 -8.05 -4.06 -12.49
N LEU A 113 -7.25 -4.83 -13.23
CA LEU A 113 -7.76 -5.66 -14.32
C LEU A 113 -8.76 -6.72 -13.83
N LEU A 114 -8.46 -7.37 -12.70
CA LEU A 114 -9.36 -8.34 -12.08
C LEU A 114 -10.70 -7.70 -11.72
N TYR A 115 -10.68 -6.58 -10.99
CA TYR A 115 -11.90 -5.88 -10.58
C TYR A 115 -12.72 -5.35 -11.76
N SER A 116 -12.06 -4.92 -12.83
CA SER A 116 -12.76 -4.47 -14.05
C SER A 116 -13.41 -5.61 -14.82
N ARG A 117 -12.90 -6.86 -14.70
CA ARG A 117 -13.40 -8.01 -15.48
C ARG A 117 -14.37 -8.91 -14.72
N VAL A 118 -14.10 -9.14 -13.44
CA VAL A 118 -14.82 -10.11 -12.59
C VAL A 118 -15.56 -9.43 -11.44
N GLY A 119 -15.29 -8.15 -11.19
CA GLY A 119 -15.90 -7.39 -10.11
C GLY A 119 -17.41 -7.24 -10.31
N ARG A 120 -18.17 -7.41 -9.22
CA ARG A 120 -19.61 -7.20 -9.16
C ARG A 120 -19.91 -5.96 -8.35
N THR A 121 -20.77 -5.10 -8.88
CA THR A 121 -21.19 -3.87 -8.21
C THR A 121 -22.35 -4.17 -7.27
N TYR A 122 -22.30 -3.59 -6.06
CA TYR A 122 -23.37 -3.72 -5.07
C TYR A 122 -23.90 -2.33 -4.68
N SER A 123 -25.19 -2.22 -4.55
CA SER A 123 -25.82 -0.98 -4.10
C SER A 123 -25.40 -0.67 -2.65
N PRO A 124 -24.99 0.57 -2.34
CA PRO A 124 -24.68 0.97 -0.97
C PRO A 124 -25.93 1.11 -0.09
N VAL A 125 -27.15 1.11 -0.67
CA VAL A 125 -28.41 1.27 0.04
C VAL A 125 -28.98 -0.09 0.45
N SER A 126 -29.21 -0.98 -0.53
CA SER A 126 -29.83 -2.30 -0.29
C SER A 126 -28.82 -3.42 -0.13
N GLY A 127 -27.57 -3.23 -0.55
CA GLY A 127 -26.56 -4.28 -0.61
C GLY A 127 -26.80 -5.34 -1.70
N GLN A 128 -27.80 -5.12 -2.57
CA GLN A 128 -28.08 -6.02 -3.69
C GLN A 128 -27.08 -5.82 -4.83
N GLU A 129 -26.84 -6.90 -5.59
CA GLU A 129 -26.01 -6.84 -6.78
C GLU A 129 -26.68 -6.00 -7.87
N VAL A 130 -25.95 -5.02 -8.39
CA VAL A 130 -26.36 -4.18 -9.52
C VAL A 130 -25.89 -4.88 -10.80
N LYS A 131 -26.83 -5.23 -11.64
CA LYS A 131 -26.54 -5.84 -12.94
C LYS A 131 -27.51 -5.35 -14.00
N LYS A 132 -27.08 -5.36 -15.24
CA LYS A 132 -27.99 -5.26 -16.38
C LYS A 132 -28.68 -6.59 -16.56
N HIS A 133 -29.97 -6.58 -16.61
CA HIS A 133 -30.74 -7.77 -16.87
C HIS A 133 -30.91 -7.97 -18.38
N SER A 134 -30.77 -9.19 -18.82
CA SER A 134 -31.09 -9.63 -20.17
C SER A 134 -32.50 -10.24 -20.24
N THR A 135 -32.98 -10.43 -21.43
CA THR A 135 -34.23 -11.17 -21.67
C THR A 135 -34.15 -12.61 -21.13
N GLU A 136 -32.94 -13.19 -21.13
CA GLU A 136 -32.67 -14.51 -20.53
C GLU A 136 -32.91 -14.54 -19.03
N ASP A 137 -32.53 -13.48 -18.30
CA ASP A 137 -32.80 -13.35 -16.85
C ASP A 137 -34.30 -13.33 -16.56
N ILE A 138 -35.08 -12.67 -17.41
CA ILE A 138 -36.55 -12.62 -17.31
C ILE A 138 -37.15 -14.01 -17.54
N ILE A 139 -36.69 -14.73 -18.57
CA ILE A 139 -37.11 -16.10 -18.88
C ILE A 139 -36.76 -17.02 -17.70
N ASN A 140 -35.55 -16.98 -17.20
CA ASN A 140 -35.10 -17.78 -16.06
C ASN A 140 -35.94 -17.50 -14.79
N CYS A 141 -36.31 -16.25 -14.55
CA CYS A 141 -37.22 -15.89 -13.46
C CYS A 141 -38.60 -16.52 -13.67
N MET A 142 -39.16 -16.46 -14.86
CA MET A 142 -40.42 -17.13 -15.20
C MET A 142 -40.35 -18.63 -14.96
N LEU A 143 -39.32 -19.30 -15.46
CA LEU A 143 -39.12 -20.74 -15.31
C LEU A 143 -38.82 -21.21 -13.88
N SER A 144 -38.41 -20.30 -12.99
CA SER A 144 -38.21 -20.62 -11.58
C SER A 144 -39.51 -20.80 -10.79
N HIS A 145 -40.67 -20.48 -11.38
CA HIS A 145 -41.97 -20.62 -10.76
C HIS A 145 -42.71 -21.85 -11.28
N PRO A 146 -43.63 -22.42 -10.49
CA PRO A 146 -44.39 -23.62 -10.90
C PRO A 146 -45.19 -23.40 -12.21
N GLU A 147 -45.23 -24.39 -13.06
CA GLU A 147 -45.99 -24.40 -14.29
C GLU A 147 -47.49 -24.06 -14.03
N GLY A 148 -48.06 -23.21 -14.87
CA GLY A 148 -49.46 -22.73 -14.71
C GLY A 148 -49.62 -21.51 -13.76
N THR A 149 -48.57 -21.08 -13.05
CA THR A 149 -48.63 -19.87 -12.23
C THR A 149 -48.91 -18.65 -13.12
N ARG A 150 -49.96 -17.87 -12.77
CA ARG A 150 -50.29 -16.65 -13.53
C ARG A 150 -49.37 -15.52 -13.19
N TYR A 151 -48.96 -14.77 -14.23
CA TYR A 151 -48.13 -13.56 -14.02
C TYR A 151 -48.51 -12.48 -15.05
N THR A 152 -48.14 -11.24 -14.72
CA THR A 152 -48.30 -10.06 -15.57
C THR A 152 -46.93 -9.48 -15.90
N VAL A 153 -46.79 -9.01 -17.14
CA VAL A 153 -45.63 -8.21 -17.59
C VAL A 153 -46.04 -6.76 -17.49
N LEU A 154 -45.33 -6.02 -16.64
CA LEU A 154 -45.59 -4.64 -16.28
C LEU A 154 -44.37 -3.77 -16.61
N THR A 155 -44.63 -2.46 -16.75
CA THR A 155 -43.56 -1.46 -16.85
C THR A 155 -43.96 -0.16 -16.17
N PRO A 156 -43.01 0.58 -15.55
CA PRO A 156 -43.31 1.87 -14.97
C PRO A 156 -43.64 2.88 -16.06
N ILE A 157 -44.55 3.82 -15.77
CA ILE A 157 -44.92 4.90 -16.68
C ILE A 157 -43.98 6.08 -16.46
N HIS A 158 -43.13 6.36 -17.43
CA HIS A 158 -42.20 7.49 -17.39
C HIS A 158 -42.85 8.77 -17.90
N LEU A 159 -42.99 9.75 -17.02
CA LEU A 159 -43.53 11.05 -17.39
C LEU A 159 -42.43 11.97 -17.93
N ARG A 160 -42.64 12.57 -19.10
CA ARG A 160 -41.79 13.67 -19.57
C ARG A 160 -42.14 14.95 -18.83
N GLU A 161 -41.17 15.87 -18.68
CA GLU A 161 -41.30 17.09 -17.88
C GLU A 161 -42.55 17.97 -18.22
N ASP A 162 -43.06 17.83 -19.43
CA ASP A 162 -44.18 18.61 -19.98
C ASP A 162 -45.52 17.86 -19.98
N ARG A 163 -45.63 16.64 -19.38
CA ARG A 163 -46.83 15.79 -19.46
C ARG A 163 -47.37 15.38 -18.11
N SER A 164 -48.69 15.41 -18.00
CA SER A 164 -49.39 14.79 -16.87
C SER A 164 -49.56 13.28 -17.08
N LEU A 165 -49.77 12.53 -15.99
CA LEU A 165 -50.04 11.08 -16.05
C LEU A 165 -51.24 10.78 -16.92
N GLN A 166 -52.30 11.62 -16.86
CA GLN A 166 -53.48 11.45 -17.69
C GLN A 166 -53.19 11.56 -19.19
N GLN A 167 -52.39 12.56 -19.59
CA GLN A 167 -52.00 12.75 -20.98
C GLN A 167 -51.13 11.58 -21.49
N GLN A 168 -50.25 11.02 -20.62
CA GLN A 168 -49.44 9.86 -20.98
C GLN A 168 -50.33 8.64 -21.17
N LEU A 169 -51.28 8.37 -20.29
CA LEU A 169 -52.20 7.26 -20.39
C LEU A 169 -53.09 7.33 -21.65
N GLU A 170 -53.50 8.55 -22.10
CA GLU A 170 -54.21 8.73 -23.36
C GLU A 170 -53.33 8.40 -24.58
N ILE A 171 -52.03 8.60 -24.50
CA ILE A 171 -51.08 8.21 -25.55
C ILE A 171 -50.94 6.71 -25.54
N ASP A 172 -50.74 6.09 -24.38
CA ASP A 172 -50.58 4.64 -24.23
C ASP A 172 -51.84 3.91 -24.73
N LEU A 173 -53.03 4.47 -24.49
CA LEU A 173 -54.27 3.94 -25.04
C LEU A 173 -54.31 3.99 -26.58
N LYS A 174 -53.79 5.07 -27.19
CA LYS A 174 -53.67 5.18 -28.68
C LYS A 174 -52.65 4.26 -29.26
N GLN A 175 -51.63 3.85 -28.49
CA GLN A 175 -50.64 2.86 -28.86
C GLN A 175 -51.16 1.42 -28.76
N GLY A 176 -52.32 1.20 -28.17
CA GLY A 176 -52.98 -0.10 -28.09
C GLY A 176 -52.95 -0.72 -26.67
N PHE A 177 -52.38 -0.08 -25.71
CA PHE A 177 -52.42 -0.54 -24.29
C PHE A 177 -53.79 -0.17 -23.70
N ASN A 178 -54.48 -1.15 -23.14
CA ASN A 178 -55.85 -0.93 -22.63
C ASN A 178 -55.96 -1.00 -21.10
N ARG A 179 -54.89 -1.46 -20.42
CA ARG A 179 -54.92 -1.74 -18.99
C ARG A 179 -53.67 -1.25 -18.28
N ILE A 180 -53.88 -0.91 -17.03
CA ILE A 180 -52.85 -0.53 -16.06
C ILE A 180 -53.04 -1.33 -14.78
N GLU A 181 -52.02 -1.41 -13.99
CA GLU A 181 -52.08 -1.87 -12.62
C GLU A 181 -51.94 -0.64 -11.69
N VAL A 182 -52.83 -0.49 -10.76
CA VAL A 182 -52.84 0.60 -9.78
C VAL A 182 -52.88 -0.01 -8.39
N ASN A 183 -51.85 0.22 -7.60
CA ASN A 183 -51.71 -0.32 -6.23
C ASN A 183 -51.93 -1.85 -6.16
N GLY A 184 -51.52 -2.60 -7.20
CA GLY A 184 -51.67 -4.06 -7.31
C GLY A 184 -53.01 -4.53 -7.92
N GLU A 185 -53.94 -3.63 -8.24
CA GLU A 185 -55.22 -3.94 -8.88
C GLU A 185 -55.22 -3.56 -10.36
N MET A 186 -55.76 -4.46 -11.22
CA MET A 186 -55.85 -4.19 -12.65
C MET A 186 -57.09 -3.30 -12.96
N LYS A 187 -56.86 -2.17 -13.65
CA LYS A 187 -57.87 -1.23 -14.09
C LYS A 187 -57.75 -0.98 -15.58
N ARG A 188 -58.86 -0.53 -16.20
CA ARG A 188 -58.82 -0.05 -17.57
C ARG A 188 -58.33 1.40 -17.60
N ILE A 189 -57.55 1.75 -18.61
CA ILE A 189 -56.97 3.10 -18.77
C ILE A 189 -58.11 4.13 -18.94
N ASP A 190 -59.16 3.80 -19.71
CA ASP A 190 -60.30 4.68 -19.99
C ASP A 190 -61.21 4.96 -18.77
N GLU A 191 -61.17 4.13 -17.74
CA GLU A 191 -61.94 4.23 -16.51
C GLU A 191 -61.15 4.83 -15.35
N TYR A 192 -59.84 4.95 -15.47
CA TYR A 192 -58.97 5.40 -14.38
C TYR A 192 -58.76 6.93 -14.38
N LYS A 193 -58.90 7.52 -13.24
CA LYS A 193 -58.54 8.93 -13.00
C LYS A 193 -57.34 8.99 -12.04
N PRO A 194 -56.23 9.62 -12.43
CA PRO A 194 -55.02 9.70 -11.59
C PRO A 194 -55.29 10.32 -10.22
N VAL A 195 -54.84 9.63 -9.17
CA VAL A 195 -54.89 10.12 -7.78
C VAL A 195 -53.42 10.27 -7.32
N ALA A 196 -53.17 11.35 -6.59
CA ALA A 196 -51.82 11.60 -6.06
C ALA A 196 -51.45 10.52 -5.05
N GLY A 197 -50.30 9.87 -5.29
CA GLY A 197 -49.77 8.78 -4.44
C GLY A 197 -50.09 7.38 -4.92
N ASP A 198 -50.84 7.20 -6.02
CA ASP A 198 -51.03 5.87 -6.62
C ASP A 198 -49.74 5.38 -7.29
N GLU A 199 -49.39 4.10 -7.07
CA GLU A 199 -48.42 3.39 -7.83
C GLU A 199 -49.05 2.83 -9.10
N VAL A 200 -48.67 3.36 -10.27
CA VAL A 200 -49.28 3.00 -11.55
C VAL A 200 -48.26 2.39 -12.49
N TYR A 201 -48.56 1.19 -12.96
CA TYR A 201 -47.76 0.46 -13.93
C TYR A 201 -48.57 0.20 -15.21
N LEU A 202 -47.90 0.30 -16.37
CA LEU A 202 -48.53 -0.08 -17.65
C LEU A 202 -48.50 -1.60 -17.74
N LEU A 203 -49.64 -2.21 -18.04
CA LEU A 203 -49.78 -3.65 -18.26
C LEU A 203 -49.51 -3.97 -19.74
N VAL A 204 -48.42 -4.66 -19.99
CA VAL A 204 -48.03 -5.08 -21.37
C VAL A 204 -48.66 -6.40 -21.74
N ASP A 205 -48.57 -7.42 -20.90
CA ASP A 205 -49.15 -8.75 -21.20
C ASP A 205 -49.53 -9.52 -19.90
N ARG A 206 -50.38 -10.55 -20.09
CA ARG A 206 -50.80 -11.47 -19.00
C ARG A 206 -50.61 -12.88 -19.48
N MET A 207 -49.90 -13.65 -18.73
CA MET A 207 -49.44 -14.99 -19.14
C MET A 207 -49.51 -15.98 -17.96
N ALA A 208 -49.29 -17.24 -18.28
CA ALA A 208 -49.02 -18.28 -17.29
C ALA A 208 -47.67 -18.94 -17.58
N VAL A 209 -47.00 -19.36 -16.52
CA VAL A 209 -45.70 -20.05 -16.61
C VAL A 209 -45.83 -21.32 -17.42
N ALA A 210 -45.06 -21.44 -18.49
CA ALA A 210 -44.99 -22.63 -19.32
C ALA A 210 -43.59 -22.73 -19.97
N ASP A 211 -43.00 -23.93 -19.97
CA ASP A 211 -41.72 -24.20 -20.61
C ASP A 211 -41.97 -24.70 -22.06
N THR A 212 -42.52 -23.82 -22.89
CA THR A 212 -42.76 -24.07 -24.31
C THR A 212 -42.14 -22.97 -25.15
N LYS A 213 -41.71 -23.30 -26.38
CA LYS A 213 -41.11 -22.32 -27.29
C LYS A 213 -42.02 -21.10 -27.53
N ASP A 214 -43.33 -21.35 -27.66
CA ASP A 214 -44.31 -20.28 -27.92
C ASP A 214 -44.47 -19.36 -26.71
N ALA A 215 -44.51 -19.90 -25.49
CA ALA A 215 -44.56 -19.10 -24.26
C ALA A 215 -43.29 -18.28 -24.06
N ILE A 216 -42.12 -18.85 -24.30
CA ILE A 216 -40.86 -18.17 -24.21
C ILE A 216 -40.76 -17.06 -25.26
N SER A 217 -41.12 -17.32 -26.51
CA SER A 217 -41.11 -16.29 -27.56
C SER A 217 -42.04 -15.14 -27.22
N ARG A 218 -43.27 -15.43 -26.77
CA ARG A 218 -44.25 -14.41 -26.38
C ARG A 218 -43.76 -13.59 -25.19
N LEU A 219 -43.12 -14.22 -24.18
CA LEU A 219 -42.51 -13.48 -23.06
C LEU A 219 -41.38 -12.58 -23.53
N THR A 220 -40.54 -13.06 -24.45
CA THR A 220 -39.45 -12.25 -25.03
C THR A 220 -40.01 -10.99 -25.69
N ASP A 221 -41.00 -11.14 -26.58
CA ASP A 221 -41.61 -10.00 -27.27
C ASP A 221 -42.30 -8.99 -26.28
N SER A 222 -42.96 -9.55 -25.27
CA SER A 222 -43.62 -8.74 -24.24
C SER A 222 -42.60 -8.02 -23.33
N ALA A 223 -41.49 -8.68 -22.99
CA ALA A 223 -40.41 -8.11 -22.20
C ALA A 223 -39.67 -7.01 -22.96
N GLU A 224 -39.38 -7.20 -24.25
CA GLU A 224 -38.78 -6.19 -25.11
C GLU A 224 -39.74 -4.96 -25.24
N THR A 225 -41.01 -5.20 -25.40
CA THR A 225 -42.03 -4.10 -25.40
C THR A 225 -42.06 -3.36 -24.07
N ALA A 226 -42.06 -4.10 -22.94
CA ALA A 226 -42.06 -3.51 -21.61
C ALA A 226 -40.79 -2.68 -21.36
N MET A 227 -39.61 -3.19 -21.77
CA MET A 227 -38.35 -2.45 -21.68
C MET A 227 -38.30 -1.21 -22.54
N TYR A 228 -38.91 -1.25 -23.74
CA TYR A 228 -38.98 -0.12 -24.64
C TYR A 228 -39.87 1.01 -24.06
N GLU A 229 -41.08 0.69 -23.59
CA GLU A 229 -42.04 1.66 -23.05
C GLU A 229 -41.62 2.16 -21.64
N GLY A 230 -40.95 1.29 -20.86
CA GLY A 230 -40.50 1.58 -19.50
C GLY A 230 -39.06 2.09 -19.38
N ASP A 231 -38.54 2.70 -20.46
CA ASP A 231 -37.16 3.26 -20.47
C ASP A 231 -36.09 2.30 -19.93
N GLY A 232 -36.18 1.03 -20.37
CA GLY A 232 -35.29 -0.03 -19.99
C GLY A 232 -35.76 -0.91 -18.83
N THR A 233 -36.93 -0.68 -18.26
CA THR A 233 -37.44 -1.43 -17.09
C THR A 233 -38.60 -2.34 -17.49
N CYS A 234 -38.50 -3.61 -17.09
CA CYS A 234 -39.57 -4.61 -17.19
C CYS A 234 -39.82 -5.23 -15.82
N MET A 235 -41.06 -5.49 -15.48
CA MET A 235 -41.43 -6.09 -14.19
C MET A 235 -42.33 -7.29 -14.41
N LEU A 236 -42.13 -8.36 -13.63
CA LEU A 236 -43.00 -9.52 -13.59
C LEU A 236 -43.69 -9.60 -12.23
N ARG A 237 -45.04 -9.63 -12.22
CA ARG A 237 -45.78 -9.89 -11.00
C ARG A 237 -46.46 -11.25 -11.08
N PHE A 238 -46.05 -12.15 -10.19
CA PHE A 238 -46.62 -13.49 -10.06
C PHE A 238 -47.72 -13.50 -9.04
N TYR A 239 -48.78 -14.24 -9.34
CA TYR A 239 -49.94 -14.45 -8.46
C TYR A 239 -49.90 -15.88 -7.94
N LEU A 240 -49.50 -16.06 -6.69
CA LEU A 240 -49.30 -17.37 -6.10
C LEU A 240 -50.62 -18.00 -5.61
N PRO A 241 -50.69 -19.35 -5.49
CA PRO A 241 -51.90 -20.06 -5.07
C PRO A 241 -52.39 -19.70 -3.66
N ASP A 242 -51.55 -19.20 -2.81
CA ASP A 242 -51.84 -18.73 -1.45
C ASP A 242 -52.50 -17.32 -1.41
N GLY A 243 -52.68 -16.71 -2.57
CA GLY A 243 -53.23 -15.36 -2.70
C GLY A 243 -52.20 -14.23 -2.54
N THR A 244 -50.94 -14.56 -2.32
CA THR A 244 -49.85 -13.57 -2.26
C THR A 244 -49.34 -13.23 -3.68
N THR A 245 -48.70 -12.05 -3.81
CA THR A 245 -48.07 -11.64 -5.06
C THR A 245 -46.59 -11.40 -4.86
N GLN A 246 -45.79 -11.75 -5.85
CA GLN A 246 -44.35 -11.46 -5.89
C GLN A 246 -44.05 -10.58 -7.10
N LEU A 247 -43.32 -9.48 -6.88
CA LEU A 247 -42.93 -8.54 -7.93
C LEU A 247 -41.41 -8.61 -8.11
N PHE A 248 -40.98 -8.88 -9.35
CA PHE A 248 -39.57 -8.86 -9.77
C PHE A 248 -39.39 -7.72 -10.76
N SER A 249 -38.33 -6.94 -10.59
CA SER A 249 -37.97 -5.86 -11.49
C SER A 249 -36.66 -6.19 -12.23
N PHE A 250 -36.65 -5.93 -13.54
CA PHE A 250 -35.52 -6.13 -14.43
C PHE A 250 -35.22 -4.83 -15.14
N SER A 251 -33.96 -4.43 -15.20
CA SER A 251 -33.54 -3.21 -15.89
C SER A 251 -32.39 -3.52 -16.84
N THR A 252 -32.42 -2.93 -18.03
CA THR A 252 -31.30 -2.91 -18.97
C THR A 252 -30.26 -1.85 -18.59
N LYS A 253 -30.62 -0.97 -17.65
CA LYS A 253 -29.72 0.05 -17.11
C LYS A 253 -28.94 -0.53 -15.96
N PHE A 254 -27.74 0.00 -15.77
CA PHE A 254 -26.90 -0.38 -14.63
C PHE A 254 -27.26 0.48 -13.42
N GLU A 255 -28.41 0.18 -12.80
CA GLU A 255 -29.03 0.97 -11.75
C GLU A 255 -29.67 0.09 -10.67
N ALA A 256 -29.69 0.59 -9.43
CA ALA A 256 -30.41 -0.01 -8.30
C ALA A 256 -30.74 1.10 -7.29
N ASP A 257 -31.86 0.94 -6.57
CA ASP A 257 -32.30 1.87 -5.51
C ASP A 257 -32.38 3.36 -5.97
N GLY A 258 -32.66 3.59 -7.24
CA GLY A 258 -32.74 4.94 -7.84
C GLY A 258 -31.37 5.58 -8.10
N ILE A 259 -30.27 4.81 -7.99
CA ILE A 259 -28.92 5.27 -8.26
C ILE A 259 -28.45 4.59 -9.57
N THR A 260 -27.96 5.40 -10.50
CA THR A 260 -27.28 4.92 -11.72
C THR A 260 -25.79 4.72 -11.41
N PHE A 261 -25.26 3.54 -11.69
CA PHE A 261 -23.87 3.18 -11.44
C PHE A 261 -23.07 3.20 -12.74
N GLU A 262 -21.76 3.43 -12.62
CA GLU A 262 -20.83 3.22 -13.70
C GLU A 262 -20.44 1.74 -13.78
N GLU A 263 -20.37 1.17 -15.00
CA GLU A 263 -19.85 -0.18 -15.18
C GLU A 263 -18.38 -0.23 -14.80
N PRO A 264 -17.94 -1.30 -14.09
CA PRO A 264 -16.56 -1.44 -13.71
C PRO A 264 -15.62 -1.41 -14.92
N ASN A 265 -14.68 -0.49 -14.91
CA ASN A 265 -13.64 -0.36 -15.91
C ASN A 265 -12.28 -0.17 -15.24
N ASP A 266 -11.20 -0.42 -15.97
CA ASP A 266 -9.83 -0.35 -15.45
C ASP A 266 -9.48 1.03 -14.85
N GLN A 267 -9.97 2.12 -15.44
CA GLN A 267 -9.69 3.48 -15.01
C GLN A 267 -10.39 3.86 -13.68
N MET A 268 -11.53 3.25 -13.38
CA MET A 268 -12.28 3.44 -12.13
C MET A 268 -11.42 3.08 -10.90
N PHE A 269 -10.55 2.09 -11.03
CA PHE A 269 -9.68 1.61 -9.96
C PHE A 269 -8.29 2.26 -9.96
N SER A 270 -8.04 3.25 -10.82
CA SER A 270 -6.75 3.94 -10.89
C SER A 270 -6.78 5.26 -10.11
N PHE A 271 -6.07 5.32 -8.99
CA PHE A 271 -5.89 6.59 -8.26
C PHE A 271 -4.93 7.57 -8.96
N ASN A 272 -4.29 7.16 -10.06
CA ASN A 272 -3.48 8.02 -10.93
C ASN A 272 -4.29 8.59 -12.10
N SER A 273 -5.51 8.09 -12.34
CA SER A 273 -6.42 8.59 -13.37
C SER A 273 -7.45 9.54 -12.76
N PRO A 274 -7.80 10.66 -13.41
CA PRO A 274 -8.89 11.55 -12.97
C PRO A 274 -10.25 10.86 -12.87
N ILE A 275 -10.45 9.77 -13.61
CA ILE A 275 -11.69 8.98 -13.60
C ILE A 275 -11.84 8.25 -12.27
N GLY A 276 -10.78 7.60 -11.76
CA GLY A 276 -10.83 6.80 -10.54
C GLY A 276 -10.36 7.53 -9.28
N ALA A 277 -9.56 8.59 -9.41
CA ALA A 277 -9.02 9.32 -8.27
C ALA A 277 -10.10 10.05 -7.48
N CYS A 278 -10.00 10.03 -6.16
CA CYS A 278 -10.84 10.86 -5.29
C CYS A 278 -10.67 12.34 -5.65
N PRO A 279 -11.76 13.07 -5.95
CA PRO A 279 -11.68 14.46 -6.41
C PRO A 279 -11.17 15.44 -5.33
N THR A 280 -11.30 15.08 -4.04
CA THR A 280 -10.88 15.92 -2.92
C THR A 280 -9.38 15.87 -2.68
N CYS A 281 -8.75 14.70 -2.81
CA CYS A 281 -7.31 14.52 -2.58
C CYS A 281 -6.54 14.16 -3.85
N GLU A 282 -7.19 14.13 -5.02
CA GLU A 282 -6.57 13.83 -6.31
C GLU A 282 -5.70 12.57 -6.33
N GLY A 283 -6.13 11.54 -5.59
CA GLY A 283 -5.40 10.26 -5.49
C GLY A 283 -4.25 10.23 -4.48
N PHE A 284 -4.05 11.29 -3.69
CA PHE A 284 -3.02 11.29 -2.64
C PHE A 284 -3.45 10.59 -1.34
N GLY A 285 -4.74 10.44 -1.09
CA GLY A 285 -5.30 9.86 0.13
C GLY A 285 -5.22 10.77 1.35
N LYS A 286 -4.52 11.89 1.25
CA LYS A 286 -4.31 12.90 2.31
C LYS A 286 -4.56 14.29 1.78
N VAL A 287 -5.01 15.18 2.67
CA VAL A 287 -5.23 16.61 2.41
C VAL A 287 -4.50 17.44 3.48
N ILE A 288 -4.32 18.72 3.22
CA ILE A 288 -3.87 19.64 4.26
C ILE A 288 -5.08 19.99 5.12
N GLY A 289 -5.09 19.50 6.35
CA GLY A 289 -6.17 19.71 7.31
C GLY A 289 -5.61 19.97 8.71
N ILE A 290 -6.49 20.02 9.72
CA ILE A 290 -6.06 20.13 11.12
C ILE A 290 -5.54 18.77 11.57
N ASP A 291 -4.29 18.73 11.99
CA ASP A 291 -3.63 17.51 12.45
C ASP A 291 -3.92 17.28 13.94
N GLU A 292 -4.65 16.22 14.24
CA GLU A 292 -4.96 15.80 15.61
C GLU A 292 -3.71 15.72 16.49
N HIS A 293 -2.58 15.31 15.92
CA HIS A 293 -1.34 15.15 16.65
C HIS A 293 -0.68 16.49 17.00
N LEU A 294 -0.92 17.52 16.23
CA LEU A 294 -0.49 18.87 16.54
C LEU A 294 -1.41 19.52 17.56
N VAL A 295 -2.69 19.13 17.59
CA VAL A 295 -3.68 19.62 18.56
C VAL A 295 -3.52 18.93 19.91
N VAL A 296 -3.29 17.62 19.92
CA VAL A 296 -3.09 16.78 21.11
C VAL A 296 -1.73 16.08 21.00
N PRO A 297 -0.63 16.79 21.23
CA PRO A 297 0.73 16.24 21.12
C PRO A 297 1.06 15.26 22.23
N ASP A 298 0.48 15.42 23.41
CA ASP A 298 0.62 14.53 24.54
C ASP A 298 -0.71 13.86 24.88
N ARG A 299 -0.85 12.63 24.46
CA ARG A 299 -2.07 11.85 24.66
C ARG A 299 -2.15 11.20 26.05
N SER A 300 -1.08 11.25 26.83
CA SER A 300 -1.10 10.79 28.23
C SER A 300 -1.79 11.76 29.15
N LEU A 301 -1.95 13.03 28.73
CA LEU A 301 -2.68 14.03 29.46
C LEU A 301 -4.20 13.90 29.22
N SER A 302 -4.96 14.23 30.24
CA SER A 302 -6.39 14.40 30.16
C SER A 302 -6.77 15.79 29.63
N VAL A 303 -8.04 16.00 29.29
CA VAL A 303 -8.53 17.34 28.90
C VAL A 303 -8.32 18.34 30.03
N TYR A 304 -8.54 17.91 31.28
CA TYR A 304 -8.34 18.73 32.45
C TYR A 304 -6.87 19.19 32.63
N GLU A 305 -5.92 18.29 32.39
CA GLU A 305 -4.48 18.55 32.45
C GLU A 305 -3.95 19.33 31.25
N GLY A 306 -4.78 19.59 30.24
CA GLY A 306 -4.44 20.43 29.09
C GLY A 306 -3.85 19.65 27.92
N ALA A 307 -4.35 18.46 27.64
CA ALA A 307 -4.03 17.66 26.44
C ALA A 307 -4.20 18.46 25.15
N ILE A 308 -5.24 19.33 25.08
CA ILE A 308 -5.58 20.12 23.90
C ILE A 308 -4.79 21.43 23.94
N VAL A 309 -3.68 21.48 23.21
CA VAL A 309 -2.75 22.63 23.27
C VAL A 309 -3.27 23.88 22.58
N CYS A 310 -4.21 23.78 21.65
CA CYS A 310 -4.81 24.94 20.99
C CYS A 310 -5.75 25.73 21.92
N TRP A 311 -6.18 25.14 23.02
CA TRP A 311 -7.01 25.79 24.04
C TRP A 311 -6.19 26.38 25.20
N ARG A 312 -4.87 26.46 25.07
CA ARG A 312 -3.99 27.07 26.09
C ARG A 312 -4.00 28.59 26.00
N GLY A 313 -3.87 29.25 27.15
CA GLY A 313 -3.85 30.72 27.29
C GLY A 313 -5.20 31.30 27.70
N GLU A 314 -5.22 32.55 28.22
CA GLU A 314 -6.41 33.14 28.82
C GLU A 314 -7.63 33.17 27.90
N LYS A 315 -7.49 33.67 26.68
CA LYS A 315 -8.62 33.76 25.70
C LYS A 315 -9.04 32.41 25.11
N MET A 316 -8.12 31.51 24.89
CA MET A 316 -8.42 30.22 24.29
C MET A 316 -8.80 29.17 25.34
N GLY A 317 -8.44 29.42 26.62
CA GLY A 317 -8.83 28.62 27.76
C GLY A 317 -10.34 28.57 28.00
N GLU A 318 -11.08 29.59 27.57
CA GLU A 318 -12.52 29.65 27.68
C GLU A 318 -13.23 28.42 27.00
N TRP A 319 -12.68 27.92 25.90
CA TRP A 319 -13.16 26.71 25.21
C TRP A 319 -13.02 25.44 26.07
N LYS A 320 -11.91 25.33 26.79
CA LYS A 320 -11.67 24.24 27.75
C LYS A 320 -12.60 24.35 28.95
N GLU A 321 -12.78 25.55 29.48
CA GLU A 321 -13.65 25.82 30.64
C GLU A 321 -15.11 25.53 30.31
N GLU A 322 -15.58 25.87 29.10
CA GLU A 322 -16.94 25.55 28.64
C GLU A 322 -17.20 24.05 28.69
N LEU A 323 -16.24 23.21 28.17
CA LEU A 323 -16.35 21.77 28.25
C LEU A 323 -16.36 21.27 29.70
N ILE A 324 -15.41 21.74 30.54
CA ILE A 324 -15.27 21.30 31.93
C ILE A 324 -16.55 21.58 32.74
N HIS A 325 -17.12 22.79 32.60
CA HIS A 325 -18.35 23.18 33.32
C HIS A 325 -19.59 22.39 32.90
N ASN A 326 -19.62 21.90 31.68
CA ASN A 326 -20.77 21.18 31.17
C ASN A 326 -20.59 19.66 31.10
N ALA A 327 -19.42 19.15 31.41
CA ALA A 327 -19.04 17.72 31.23
C ALA A 327 -19.99 16.75 31.95
N GLU A 328 -20.50 17.10 33.14
CA GLU A 328 -21.45 16.28 33.90
C GLU A 328 -22.78 16.07 33.16
N LYS A 329 -23.19 17.05 32.31
CA LYS A 329 -24.50 16.98 31.61
C LYS A 329 -24.54 15.88 30.53
N PHE A 330 -23.41 15.38 30.11
CA PHE A 330 -23.28 14.35 29.06
C PHE A 330 -22.21 13.29 29.42
N ASP A 331 -21.87 13.17 30.70
CA ASP A 331 -21.00 12.14 31.28
C ASP A 331 -19.64 12.03 30.55
N PHE A 332 -18.97 13.18 30.33
CA PHE A 332 -17.66 13.18 29.67
C PHE A 332 -16.54 13.08 30.70
N PRO A 333 -15.60 12.11 30.55
CA PRO A 333 -14.54 11.86 31.53
C PRO A 333 -13.35 12.82 31.36
N ILE A 334 -13.43 14.02 31.94
CA ILE A 334 -12.42 15.09 31.78
C ILE A 334 -11.04 14.75 32.34
N PHE A 335 -10.94 13.79 33.28
CA PHE A 335 -9.69 13.35 33.93
C PHE A 335 -9.06 12.14 33.25
N THR A 336 -9.74 11.50 32.30
CA THR A 336 -9.22 10.33 31.58
C THR A 336 -8.17 10.78 30.55
N PRO A 337 -7.02 10.11 30.47
CA PRO A 337 -6.00 10.36 29.44
C PRO A 337 -6.60 10.26 28.04
N TYR A 338 -6.15 11.14 27.14
CA TYR A 338 -6.72 11.21 25.79
C TYR A 338 -6.64 9.86 25.04
N TYR A 339 -5.58 9.07 25.24
CA TYR A 339 -5.45 7.76 24.59
C TYR A 339 -6.44 6.69 25.10
N GLU A 340 -6.99 6.87 26.31
CA GLU A 340 -7.98 5.96 26.89
C GLU A 340 -9.41 6.33 26.52
N LEU A 341 -9.65 7.50 25.95
CA LEU A 341 -10.96 7.90 25.47
C LEU A 341 -11.44 6.97 24.35
N THR A 342 -12.69 6.57 24.42
CA THR A 342 -13.35 5.80 23.36
C THR A 342 -13.48 6.64 22.09
N ASP A 343 -13.63 6.01 20.93
CA ASP A 343 -13.81 6.71 19.65
C ASP A 343 -15.06 7.63 19.67
N LYS A 344 -16.11 7.23 20.38
CA LYS A 344 -17.30 8.06 20.57
C LYS A 344 -17.00 9.32 21.37
N GLN A 345 -16.22 9.21 22.45
CA GLN A 345 -15.81 10.33 23.29
C GLN A 345 -14.84 11.26 22.55
N ARG A 346 -13.88 10.70 21.80
CA ARG A 346 -12.99 11.49 20.92
C ARG A 346 -13.76 12.24 19.87
N ARG A 347 -14.70 11.59 19.18
CA ARG A 347 -15.56 12.23 18.19
C ARG A 347 -16.36 13.37 18.81
N LEU A 348 -16.97 13.16 19.97
CA LEU A 348 -17.70 14.18 20.70
C LEU A 348 -16.83 15.38 21.04
N LEU A 349 -15.57 15.16 21.49
CA LEU A 349 -14.63 16.22 21.78
C LEU A 349 -14.28 17.07 20.54
N TRP A 350 -14.20 16.44 19.38
CA TRP A 350 -13.93 17.13 18.11
C TRP A 350 -15.15 17.85 17.55
N GLU A 351 -16.34 17.24 17.57
CA GLU A 351 -17.56 17.76 16.97
C GLU A 351 -18.34 18.72 17.87
N GLY A 352 -18.18 18.57 19.19
CA GLY A 352 -19.00 19.31 20.16
C GLY A 352 -20.42 18.74 20.30
N ASN A 353 -21.23 19.44 21.09
CA ASN A 353 -22.67 19.15 21.24
C ASN A 353 -23.43 20.45 21.64
N GLN A 354 -24.69 20.33 22.03
CA GLN A 354 -25.53 21.46 22.45
C GLN A 354 -25.03 22.18 23.74
N TYR A 355 -24.06 21.63 24.46
CA TYR A 355 -23.56 22.15 25.73
C TYR A 355 -22.15 22.75 25.65
N PHE A 356 -21.37 22.40 24.63
CA PHE A 356 -20.04 22.96 24.40
C PHE A 356 -19.64 22.93 22.94
N HIS A 357 -18.79 23.84 22.54
CA HIS A 357 -18.21 23.91 21.20
C HIS A 357 -16.98 22.99 21.09
N GLY A 358 -16.94 22.15 20.05
CA GLY A 358 -15.87 21.20 19.82
C GLY A 358 -14.59 21.82 19.27
N ILE A 359 -13.56 20.99 19.12
CA ILE A 359 -12.28 21.41 18.51
C ILE A 359 -12.51 21.89 17.06
N ASN A 360 -13.41 21.28 16.32
CA ASN A 360 -13.75 21.72 14.95
C ASN A 360 -14.33 23.13 14.91
N ASP A 361 -15.18 23.48 15.86
CA ASP A 361 -15.75 24.83 15.95
C ASP A 361 -14.69 25.88 16.28
N PHE A 362 -13.71 25.50 17.13
CA PHE A 362 -12.56 26.35 17.41
C PHE A 362 -11.77 26.67 16.13
N PHE A 363 -11.45 25.67 15.32
CA PHE A 363 -10.73 25.88 14.06
C PHE A 363 -11.57 26.62 13.02
N LYS A 364 -12.87 26.37 12.97
CA LYS A 364 -13.81 27.14 12.14
C LYS A 364 -13.80 28.62 12.51
N MET A 365 -13.84 28.96 13.80
CA MET A 365 -13.71 30.33 14.28
C MET A 365 -12.39 30.97 13.84
N LEU A 366 -11.27 30.23 13.87
CA LEU A 366 -9.98 30.72 13.35
C LEU A 366 -10.02 30.95 11.84
N GLU A 367 -10.70 30.09 11.08
CA GLU A 367 -10.86 30.20 9.62
C GLU A 367 -11.71 31.40 9.23
N GLU A 368 -12.79 31.65 9.92
CA GLU A 368 -13.66 32.81 9.70
C GLU A 368 -12.94 34.14 10.01
N ASN A 369 -11.95 34.10 10.91
CA ASN A 369 -11.20 35.29 11.35
C ASN A 369 -9.79 35.38 10.78
N GLN A 370 -9.49 34.75 9.64
CA GLN A 370 -8.15 34.73 9.01
C GLN A 370 -7.61 36.12 8.62
N TYR A 371 -8.42 37.15 8.57
CA TYR A 371 -7.96 38.53 8.37
C TYR A 371 -7.03 39.01 9.47
N LYS A 372 -7.09 38.41 10.68
CA LYS A 372 -6.16 38.68 11.78
C LYS A 372 -4.91 37.82 11.65
N ILE A 373 -3.74 38.44 11.61
CA ILE A 373 -2.44 37.75 11.42
C ILE A 373 -2.22 36.63 12.45
N GLN A 374 -2.57 36.92 13.74
CA GLN A 374 -2.43 35.97 14.84
C GLN A 374 -3.21 34.66 14.61
N TYR A 375 -4.42 34.73 14.07
CA TYR A 375 -5.24 33.55 13.79
C TYR A 375 -4.74 32.75 12.60
N ARG A 376 -4.20 33.42 11.54
CA ARG A 376 -3.53 32.74 10.44
C ARG A 376 -2.27 31.96 10.92
N VAL A 377 -1.46 32.57 11.77
CA VAL A 377 -0.28 31.92 12.33
C VAL A 377 -0.68 30.75 13.22
N MET A 378 -1.72 30.92 14.03
CA MET A 378 -2.26 29.86 14.88
C MET A 378 -2.79 28.69 14.05
N LEU A 379 -3.60 28.97 13.04
CA LEU A 379 -4.12 27.95 12.12
C LEU A 379 -3.01 27.19 11.40
N ALA A 380 -1.99 27.91 10.90
CA ALA A 380 -0.84 27.30 10.22
C ALA A 380 -0.05 26.34 11.13
N ARG A 381 0.01 26.62 12.44
CA ARG A 381 0.71 25.77 13.43
C ARG A 381 0.07 24.38 13.57
N TYR A 382 -1.26 24.27 13.40
CA TYR A 382 -2.00 23.04 13.58
C TYR A 382 -2.37 22.36 12.26
N ARG A 383 -2.00 22.93 11.10
CA ARG A 383 -2.18 22.31 9.80
C ARG A 383 -1.10 21.27 9.52
N GLY A 384 -1.56 20.10 9.10
CA GLY A 384 -0.69 18.97 8.71
C GLY A 384 -1.32 18.16 7.58
N LYS A 385 -0.66 17.07 7.22
CA LYS A 385 -1.20 16.10 6.26
C LYS A 385 -2.14 15.13 6.99
N THR A 386 -3.44 15.33 6.84
CA THR A 386 -4.50 14.51 7.43
C THR A 386 -5.09 13.54 6.39
N LEU A 387 -5.76 12.51 6.85
CA LEU A 387 -6.51 11.63 5.95
C LEU A 387 -7.59 12.41 5.22
N CYS A 388 -7.78 12.12 3.96
CA CYS A 388 -8.82 12.76 3.17
C CYS A 388 -10.21 12.43 3.76
N PRO A 389 -11.05 13.42 4.08
CA PRO A 389 -12.37 13.20 4.70
C PRO A 389 -13.35 12.47 3.76
N LYS A 390 -13.13 12.51 2.45
CA LYS A 390 -14.01 11.87 1.47
C LYS A 390 -13.66 10.41 1.22
N CYS A 391 -12.39 10.11 0.98
CA CYS A 391 -11.95 8.74 0.65
C CYS A 391 -11.32 7.99 1.84
N HIS A 392 -11.15 8.62 2.99
CA HIS A 392 -10.54 8.03 4.19
C HIS A 392 -9.22 7.29 3.94
N GLY A 393 -8.42 7.79 2.97
CA GLY A 393 -7.12 7.23 2.63
C GLY A 393 -7.13 6.22 1.48
N THR A 394 -8.29 5.78 0.98
CA THR A 394 -8.37 4.80 -0.14
C THR A 394 -7.89 5.36 -1.47
N ARG A 395 -7.82 6.69 -1.63
CA ARG A 395 -7.39 7.45 -2.82
C ARG A 395 -8.35 7.37 -4.01
N LEU A 396 -9.30 6.46 -3.99
CA LEU A 396 -10.29 6.23 -5.04
C LEU A 396 -11.59 6.99 -4.77
N LYS A 397 -12.40 7.15 -5.79
CA LYS A 397 -13.78 7.58 -5.66
C LYS A 397 -14.59 6.54 -4.87
N PRO A 398 -15.67 6.94 -4.16
CA PRO A 398 -16.54 6.01 -3.44
C PRO A 398 -17.12 4.90 -4.32
N GLU A 399 -17.39 5.19 -5.59
CA GLU A 399 -17.97 4.27 -6.57
C GLU A 399 -17.10 3.02 -6.79
N ALA A 400 -15.77 3.15 -6.74
CA ALA A 400 -14.86 2.02 -6.79
C ALA A 400 -15.02 1.07 -5.60
N GLY A 401 -15.50 1.56 -4.46
CA GLY A 401 -15.76 0.78 -3.25
C GLY A 401 -17.02 -0.10 -3.35
N TYR A 402 -17.92 0.19 -4.30
CA TYR A 402 -19.12 -0.60 -4.51
C TYR A 402 -18.85 -1.89 -5.27
N VAL A 403 -17.72 -1.97 -5.97
CA VAL A 403 -17.32 -3.15 -6.74
C VAL A 403 -16.56 -4.12 -5.84
N ARG A 404 -16.98 -5.38 -5.81
CA ARG A 404 -16.42 -6.42 -4.95
C ARG A 404 -16.03 -7.66 -5.74
N VAL A 405 -14.96 -8.31 -5.28
CA VAL A 405 -14.51 -9.63 -5.71
C VAL A 405 -14.35 -10.47 -4.45
N GLY A 406 -15.00 -11.64 -4.37
CA GLY A 406 -14.99 -12.46 -3.16
C GLY A 406 -15.46 -11.74 -1.89
N GLY A 407 -16.41 -10.80 -2.03
CA GLY A 407 -16.96 -10.01 -0.92
C GLY A 407 -16.13 -8.81 -0.48
N LYS A 408 -14.93 -8.59 -1.04
CA LYS A 408 -14.04 -7.46 -0.70
C LYS A 408 -13.89 -6.47 -1.85
N ASN A 409 -13.84 -5.18 -1.54
CA ASN A 409 -13.47 -4.15 -2.51
C ASN A 409 -11.93 -4.04 -2.65
N ILE A 410 -11.46 -3.35 -3.70
CA ILE A 410 -10.02 -3.24 -3.99
C ILE A 410 -9.25 -2.55 -2.86
N SER A 411 -9.83 -1.56 -2.19
CA SER A 411 -9.18 -0.83 -1.10
C SER A 411 -9.01 -1.72 0.14
N GLU A 412 -10.01 -2.54 0.46
CA GLU A 412 -9.91 -3.52 1.55
C GLU A 412 -8.83 -4.57 1.28
N LEU A 413 -8.68 -5.01 0.01
CA LEU A 413 -7.64 -5.98 -0.34
C LEU A 413 -6.24 -5.40 -0.25
N VAL A 414 -6.01 -4.18 -0.72
CA VAL A 414 -4.66 -3.59 -0.69
C VAL A 414 -4.20 -3.20 0.71
N ASP A 415 -5.11 -3.10 1.67
CA ASP A 415 -4.81 -2.84 3.07
C ASP A 415 -4.56 -4.14 3.88
N LEU A 416 -4.85 -5.31 3.31
CA LEU A 416 -4.48 -6.58 3.94
C LEU A 416 -2.97 -6.80 3.90
N PRO A 417 -2.38 -7.42 4.94
CA PRO A 417 -1.05 -7.99 4.86
C PRO A 417 -0.95 -8.97 3.68
N ILE A 418 0.18 -8.99 2.98
CA ILE A 418 0.37 -9.87 1.81
C ILE A 418 0.14 -11.34 2.15
N SER A 419 0.46 -11.76 3.37
CA SER A 419 0.15 -13.12 3.86
C SER A 419 -1.35 -13.44 3.87
N GLU A 420 -2.19 -12.50 4.28
CA GLU A 420 -3.64 -12.63 4.29
C GLU A 420 -4.23 -12.48 2.88
N LEU A 421 -3.68 -11.57 2.09
CA LEU A 421 -4.04 -11.41 0.69
C LEU A 421 -3.82 -12.70 -0.10
N LYS A 422 -2.70 -13.40 0.14
CA LYS A 422 -2.45 -14.73 -0.44
C LYS A 422 -3.53 -15.73 -0.05
N GLN A 423 -3.85 -15.84 1.25
CA GLN A 423 -4.89 -16.73 1.72
C GLN A 423 -6.25 -16.42 1.08
N PHE A 424 -6.57 -15.13 0.93
CA PHE A 424 -7.79 -14.71 0.23
C PHE A 424 -7.85 -15.27 -1.20
N PHE A 425 -6.77 -15.14 -1.97
CA PHE A 425 -6.71 -15.67 -3.35
C PHE A 425 -6.64 -17.20 -3.41
N ASP A 426 -6.07 -17.86 -2.40
CA ASP A 426 -6.02 -19.32 -2.33
C ASP A 426 -7.43 -19.94 -2.15
N HIS A 427 -8.38 -19.21 -1.57
CA HIS A 427 -9.76 -19.63 -1.38
C HIS A 427 -10.73 -19.11 -2.45
N LEU A 428 -10.25 -18.25 -3.35
CA LEU A 428 -11.04 -17.72 -4.45
C LEU A 428 -10.99 -18.71 -5.63
N GLU A 429 -12.14 -19.16 -6.11
CA GLU A 429 -12.25 -19.95 -7.34
C GLU A 429 -12.01 -19.05 -8.57
N LEU A 430 -10.76 -18.76 -8.86
CA LEU A 430 -10.32 -18.06 -10.06
C LEU A 430 -9.53 -18.99 -10.95
N ASN A 431 -9.52 -18.73 -12.26
CA ASN A 431 -8.71 -19.45 -13.25
C ASN A 431 -7.21 -19.42 -12.85
N GLU A 432 -6.50 -20.54 -13.07
CA GLU A 432 -5.12 -20.79 -12.60
C GLU A 432 -4.09 -19.70 -12.93
N HIS A 433 -4.28 -18.96 -14.02
CA HIS A 433 -3.31 -17.97 -14.50
C HIS A 433 -3.25 -16.74 -13.58
N ASP A 434 -4.38 -16.22 -13.10
CA ASP A 434 -4.47 -14.97 -12.34
C ASP A 434 -4.05 -15.16 -10.86
N SER A 435 -4.19 -16.37 -10.34
CA SER A 435 -3.83 -16.70 -8.97
C SER A 435 -2.32 -16.90 -8.75
N ASN A 436 -1.56 -17.27 -9.78
CA ASN A 436 -0.13 -17.59 -9.67
C ASN A 436 0.78 -16.37 -9.56
N VAL A 437 0.40 -15.22 -10.12
CA VAL A 437 1.23 -14.01 -10.14
C VAL A 437 1.32 -13.36 -8.75
N ALA A 438 0.21 -13.27 -8.03
CA ALA A 438 0.19 -12.70 -6.68
C ALA A 438 0.82 -13.62 -5.61
N ARG A 439 0.81 -14.95 -5.84
CA ARG A 439 1.23 -15.97 -4.86
C ARG A 439 2.72 -16.02 -4.59
N ARG A 440 3.57 -15.91 -5.60
CA ARG A 440 5.00 -16.27 -5.49
C ARG A 440 5.88 -15.13 -5.01
N ILE A 441 5.64 -13.92 -5.48
CA ILE A 441 6.70 -12.91 -5.55
C ILE A 441 7.06 -12.30 -4.19
N LEU A 442 6.10 -11.86 -3.39
CA LEU A 442 6.40 -11.10 -2.17
C LEU A 442 6.57 -11.95 -0.91
N MET A 443 5.99 -13.15 -0.88
CA MET A 443 6.16 -14.07 0.26
C MET A 443 7.55 -14.67 0.32
N ASP A 444 8.12 -15.01 -0.83
CA ASP A 444 9.42 -15.69 -0.92
C ASP A 444 10.59 -14.80 -0.45
N VAL A 445 10.46 -13.49 -0.54
CA VAL A 445 11.47 -12.53 -0.06
C VAL A 445 11.26 -12.04 1.38
N GLY A 446 10.32 -12.65 2.14
CA GLY A 446 10.09 -12.32 3.55
C GLY A 446 9.32 -11.01 3.79
N LEU A 447 8.50 -10.57 2.84
CA LEU A 447 7.73 -9.31 2.90
C LEU A 447 6.24 -9.51 3.19
N GLY A 448 5.83 -10.67 3.67
CA GLY A 448 4.43 -11.02 3.92
C GLY A 448 3.67 -10.11 4.89
N TYR A 449 4.39 -9.36 5.72
CA TYR A 449 3.81 -8.39 6.67
C TYR A 449 3.47 -7.02 6.05
N LEU A 450 3.94 -6.73 4.84
CA LEU A 450 3.64 -5.48 4.14
C LEU A 450 2.21 -5.49 3.60
N THR A 451 1.66 -4.29 3.42
CA THR A 451 0.41 -4.08 2.68
C THR A 451 0.70 -3.46 1.31
N LEU A 452 -0.12 -3.75 0.31
CA LEU A 452 0.07 -3.18 -1.03
C LEU A 452 -0.14 -1.67 -1.07
N ASN A 453 -0.94 -1.12 -0.15
CA ASN A 453 -1.22 0.32 -0.03
C ASN A 453 -0.08 1.10 0.66
N ARG A 454 0.91 0.42 1.26
CA ARG A 454 2.03 1.07 1.91
C ARG A 454 2.83 1.92 0.92
N LEU A 455 3.11 3.18 1.29
CA LEU A 455 3.85 4.12 0.46
C LEU A 455 5.30 3.66 0.24
N SER A 456 5.78 3.70 -1.00
CA SER A 456 7.15 3.29 -1.36
C SER A 456 8.22 4.13 -0.63
N ASN A 457 7.96 5.41 -0.38
CA ASN A 457 8.89 6.29 0.35
C ASN A 457 8.94 6.04 1.87
N SER A 458 8.05 5.21 2.42
CA SER A 458 8.07 4.78 3.82
C SER A 458 8.83 3.47 4.04
N LEU A 459 9.30 2.84 2.98
CA LEU A 459 10.05 1.60 3.02
C LEU A 459 11.50 1.84 3.46
N SER A 460 12.06 0.88 4.16
CA SER A 460 13.51 0.82 4.38
C SER A 460 14.24 0.47 3.07
N GLY A 461 15.54 0.79 2.99
CA GLY A 461 16.35 0.43 1.82
C GLY A 461 16.31 -1.06 1.50
N GLY A 462 16.41 -1.91 2.52
CA GLY A 462 16.33 -3.36 2.35
C GLY A 462 14.92 -3.86 1.92
N GLU A 463 13.83 -3.26 2.42
CA GLU A 463 12.47 -3.58 1.94
C GLU A 463 12.30 -3.22 0.45
N SER A 464 12.77 -2.02 0.06
CA SER A 464 12.71 -1.58 -1.35
C SER A 464 13.52 -2.50 -2.27
N GLN A 465 14.71 -2.89 -1.85
CA GLN A 465 15.57 -3.80 -2.61
C GLN A 465 14.93 -5.17 -2.80
N ARG A 466 14.33 -5.74 -1.75
CA ARG A 466 13.61 -7.03 -1.82
C ARG A 466 12.36 -6.97 -2.70
N ILE A 467 11.65 -5.83 -2.71
CA ILE A 467 10.55 -5.62 -3.65
C ILE A 467 11.07 -5.66 -5.10
N ASN A 468 12.16 -4.96 -5.41
CA ASN A 468 12.77 -4.98 -6.74
C ASN A 468 13.25 -6.39 -7.13
N LEU A 469 13.81 -7.13 -6.19
CA LEU A 469 14.21 -8.52 -6.39
C LEU A 469 13.01 -9.43 -6.70
N ALA A 470 11.91 -9.26 -5.95
CA ALA A 470 10.67 -9.98 -6.17
C ALA A 470 10.08 -9.70 -7.57
N THR A 471 10.08 -8.43 -7.99
CA THR A 471 9.63 -8.02 -9.32
C THR A 471 10.50 -8.64 -10.42
N SER A 472 11.81 -8.69 -10.20
CA SER A 472 12.75 -9.32 -11.14
C SER A 472 12.53 -10.81 -11.31
N LEU A 473 12.17 -11.53 -10.24
CA LEU A 473 11.75 -12.95 -10.32
C LEU A 473 10.49 -13.14 -11.16
N GLY A 474 9.51 -12.22 -11.00
CA GLY A 474 8.27 -12.25 -11.78
C GLY A 474 8.46 -11.99 -13.27
N SER A 475 9.50 -11.25 -13.66
CA SER A 475 9.79 -10.93 -15.06
C SER A 475 10.31 -12.10 -15.90
N SER A 476 10.69 -13.22 -15.28
CA SER A 476 11.19 -14.44 -15.94
C SER A 476 12.31 -14.21 -16.97
N LEU A 477 13.16 -13.20 -16.77
CA LEU A 477 14.28 -12.91 -17.65
C LEU A 477 15.35 -14.01 -17.51
N VAL A 478 15.84 -14.48 -18.65
CA VAL A 478 16.81 -15.58 -18.77
C VAL A 478 18.09 -15.06 -19.42
N GLY A 479 19.24 -15.59 -19.02
CA GLY A 479 20.53 -15.25 -19.63
C GLY A 479 21.02 -13.85 -19.30
N SER A 480 20.53 -13.24 -18.23
CA SER A 480 20.89 -11.90 -17.74
C SER A 480 21.91 -11.95 -16.61
N LEU A 481 22.53 -10.80 -16.35
CA LEU A 481 23.43 -10.58 -15.20
C LEU A 481 22.70 -9.74 -14.16
N TYR A 482 22.44 -10.31 -13.00
CA TYR A 482 21.91 -9.60 -11.84
C TYR A 482 23.05 -9.19 -10.91
N ILE A 483 23.07 -7.94 -10.50
CA ILE A 483 24.06 -7.39 -9.57
C ILE A 483 23.30 -6.79 -8.39
N LEU A 484 23.55 -7.31 -7.19
CA LEU A 484 22.87 -6.90 -5.96
C LEU A 484 23.87 -6.32 -4.96
N ASP A 485 23.46 -5.24 -4.26
CA ASP A 485 24.25 -4.57 -3.24
C ASP A 485 23.71 -4.89 -1.85
N GLU A 486 24.45 -5.69 -1.08
CA GLU A 486 24.15 -6.09 0.31
C GLU A 486 22.67 -6.45 0.56
N PRO A 487 22.07 -7.41 -0.17
CA PRO A 487 20.65 -7.71 -0.07
C PRO A 487 20.22 -8.28 1.29
N SER A 488 21.16 -8.75 2.13
CA SER A 488 20.91 -9.23 3.49
C SER A 488 20.72 -8.11 4.51
N ILE A 489 20.99 -6.85 4.16
CA ILE A 489 21.01 -5.76 5.13
C ILE A 489 19.67 -5.62 5.86
N GLY A 490 19.73 -5.61 7.20
CA GLY A 490 18.53 -5.53 8.05
C GLY A 490 17.67 -6.78 8.08
N LEU A 491 18.11 -7.89 7.47
CA LEU A 491 17.48 -9.21 7.63
C LEU A 491 17.81 -9.83 8.99
N HIS A 492 16.91 -10.65 9.44
CA HIS A 492 17.17 -11.63 10.50
C HIS A 492 17.68 -12.92 9.85
N SER A 493 18.56 -13.68 10.51
CA SER A 493 19.12 -14.93 9.95
C SER A 493 18.03 -15.91 9.46
N ARG A 494 16.88 -15.98 10.13
CA ARG A 494 15.72 -16.76 9.64
C ARG A 494 15.27 -16.39 8.24
N ASP A 495 15.40 -15.12 7.86
CA ASP A 495 14.94 -14.62 6.57
C ASP A 495 16.07 -14.66 5.51
N THR A 496 17.34 -14.82 5.92
CA THR A 496 18.49 -14.98 5.05
C THR A 496 18.38 -16.26 4.21
N ASP A 497 17.92 -17.38 4.78
CA ASP A 497 17.67 -18.63 4.04
C ASP A 497 16.69 -18.44 2.88
N ARG A 498 15.63 -17.64 3.10
CA ARG A 498 14.66 -17.34 2.04
C ARG A 498 15.29 -16.52 0.92
N LEU A 499 16.11 -15.54 1.28
CA LEU A 499 16.85 -14.73 0.31
C LEU A 499 17.80 -15.60 -0.51
N ILE A 500 18.55 -16.51 0.12
CA ILE A 500 19.44 -17.47 -0.57
C ILE A 500 18.64 -18.31 -1.58
N ASN A 501 17.47 -18.82 -1.19
CA ASN A 501 16.60 -19.59 -2.09
C ASN A 501 16.17 -18.77 -3.30
N VAL A 502 15.83 -17.50 -3.11
CA VAL A 502 15.47 -16.57 -4.19
C VAL A 502 16.64 -16.32 -5.14
N LEU A 503 17.85 -16.09 -4.62
CA LEU A 503 19.05 -15.92 -5.43
C LEU A 503 19.38 -17.20 -6.23
N ARG A 504 19.16 -18.37 -5.62
CA ARG A 504 19.31 -19.66 -6.30
C ARG A 504 18.25 -19.88 -7.40
N GLN A 505 17.01 -19.48 -7.17
CA GLN A 505 15.97 -19.54 -8.20
C GLN A 505 16.34 -18.64 -9.40
N LEU A 506 16.81 -17.41 -9.17
CA LEU A 506 17.30 -16.54 -10.25
C LEU A 506 18.45 -17.20 -11.03
N GLN A 507 19.37 -17.84 -10.34
CA GLN A 507 20.46 -18.58 -10.97
C GLN A 507 19.95 -19.75 -11.81
N GLN A 508 19.01 -20.56 -11.27
CA GLN A 508 18.46 -21.74 -11.94
C GLN A 508 17.69 -21.38 -13.22
N LEU A 509 17.16 -20.17 -13.33
CA LEU A 509 16.59 -19.65 -14.58
C LEU A 509 17.65 -19.39 -15.67
N GLY A 510 18.92 -19.69 -15.42
CA GLY A 510 20.01 -19.48 -16.37
C GLY A 510 20.64 -18.09 -16.32
N ASN A 511 20.51 -17.40 -15.19
CA ASN A 511 21.11 -16.08 -14.97
C ASN A 511 22.44 -16.18 -14.22
N THR A 512 23.30 -15.20 -14.43
CA THR A 512 24.47 -14.97 -13.60
C THR A 512 24.07 -14.01 -12.47
N VAL A 513 24.29 -14.40 -11.22
CA VAL A 513 23.90 -13.59 -10.05
C VAL A 513 25.17 -13.19 -9.31
N VAL A 514 25.48 -11.90 -9.30
CA VAL A 514 26.63 -11.31 -8.59
C VAL A 514 26.10 -10.53 -7.40
N VAL A 515 26.57 -10.86 -6.22
CA VAL A 515 26.12 -10.24 -4.97
C VAL A 515 27.32 -9.63 -4.25
N VAL A 516 27.26 -8.35 -3.93
CA VAL A 516 28.19 -7.73 -2.99
C VAL A 516 27.68 -8.02 -1.59
N GLU A 517 28.43 -8.76 -0.78
CA GLU A 517 27.93 -9.23 0.52
C GLU A 517 29.01 -9.39 1.59
N HIS A 518 28.53 -9.35 2.86
CA HIS A 518 29.31 -9.56 4.07
C HIS A 518 28.70 -10.64 4.97
N ASP A 519 27.46 -11.06 4.70
CA ASP A 519 26.76 -12.09 5.47
C ASP A 519 27.39 -13.47 5.21
N GLU A 520 27.78 -14.16 6.30
CA GLU A 520 28.47 -15.43 6.23
C GLU A 520 27.63 -16.53 5.56
N GLU A 521 26.31 -16.55 5.80
CA GLU A 521 25.39 -17.57 5.25
C GLU A 521 25.31 -17.44 3.72
N ILE A 522 25.25 -16.20 3.20
CA ILE A 522 25.22 -15.94 1.75
C ILE A 522 26.57 -16.25 1.12
N ILE A 523 27.67 -15.86 1.77
CA ILE A 523 29.04 -16.18 1.27
C ILE A 523 29.21 -17.70 1.18
N ARG A 524 28.80 -18.46 2.20
CA ARG A 524 28.84 -19.93 2.21
C ARG A 524 27.93 -20.58 1.18
N ALA A 525 26.82 -19.92 0.84
CA ALA A 525 25.91 -20.38 -0.20
C ALA A 525 26.38 -20.09 -1.62
N ALA A 526 27.42 -19.27 -1.83
CA ALA A 526 27.92 -18.92 -3.14
C ALA A 526 28.62 -20.11 -3.83
N ASP A 527 28.57 -20.14 -5.16
CA ASP A 527 29.38 -21.07 -5.99
C ASP A 527 30.82 -20.56 -6.13
N TYR A 528 30.97 -19.23 -6.15
CA TYR A 528 32.26 -18.61 -6.41
C TYR A 528 32.42 -17.33 -5.60
N ILE A 529 33.60 -17.09 -5.06
CA ILE A 529 33.91 -15.94 -4.21
C ILE A 529 35.01 -15.11 -4.86
N ILE A 530 34.85 -13.80 -4.82
CA ILE A 530 35.85 -12.81 -5.19
C ILE A 530 36.03 -11.88 -4.00
N ASP A 531 37.18 -11.94 -3.34
CA ASP A 531 37.49 -11.10 -2.18
C ASP A 531 38.42 -9.96 -2.57
N ILE A 532 37.99 -8.72 -2.30
CA ILE A 532 38.72 -7.50 -2.63
C ILE A 532 39.30 -6.90 -1.36
N GLY A 533 40.61 -6.73 -1.36
CA GLY A 533 41.34 -6.26 -0.18
C GLY A 533 42.75 -5.74 -0.52
N PRO A 534 43.74 -5.99 0.38
CA PRO A 534 43.56 -6.52 1.75
C PRO A 534 42.92 -5.53 2.73
N ASN A 535 43.00 -4.21 2.48
CA ASN A 535 42.50 -3.12 3.33
C ASN A 535 41.54 -2.20 2.57
N ALA A 536 41.29 -1.02 3.13
CA ALA A 536 40.37 -0.02 2.56
C ALA A 536 41.13 1.13 1.85
N GLY A 537 40.46 1.82 0.93
CA GLY A 537 40.94 2.99 0.22
C GLY A 537 42.22 2.68 -0.59
N ARG A 538 43.26 3.47 -0.39
CA ARG A 538 44.55 3.29 -1.11
C ARG A 538 45.26 1.98 -0.82
N LEU A 539 44.98 1.34 0.31
CA LEU A 539 45.55 0.05 0.73
C LEU A 539 44.67 -1.15 0.31
N GLY A 540 43.51 -0.88 -0.31
CA GLY A 540 42.65 -1.88 -0.91
C GLY A 540 42.81 -1.99 -2.42
N GLY A 541 41.81 -2.52 -3.10
CA GLY A 541 41.71 -2.55 -4.55
C GLY A 541 42.43 -3.71 -5.24
N GLU A 542 42.86 -4.71 -4.51
CA GLU A 542 43.51 -5.94 -5.02
C GLU A 542 42.58 -7.15 -4.87
N VAL A 543 42.68 -8.13 -5.75
CA VAL A 543 42.02 -9.43 -5.56
C VAL A 543 42.88 -10.27 -4.61
N VAL A 544 42.38 -10.46 -3.40
CA VAL A 544 43.12 -11.26 -2.38
C VAL A 544 42.72 -12.73 -2.37
N TYR A 545 41.52 -13.03 -2.88
CA TYR A 545 41.04 -14.39 -3.14
C TYR A 545 40.07 -14.40 -4.32
N GLN A 546 40.15 -15.44 -5.14
CA GLN A 546 39.22 -15.73 -6.22
C GLN A 546 39.16 -17.24 -6.43
N GLY A 547 37.99 -17.84 -6.28
CA GLY A 547 37.78 -19.28 -6.44
C GLY A 547 36.50 -19.82 -5.78
N ASP A 548 36.38 -21.15 -5.81
CA ASP A 548 35.27 -21.86 -5.18
C ASP A 548 35.45 -21.93 -3.66
N MET A 549 34.33 -22.06 -2.92
CA MET A 549 34.33 -22.27 -1.46
C MET A 549 35.16 -23.46 -1.03
N LYS A 550 35.27 -24.49 -1.87
CA LYS A 550 35.99 -25.72 -1.55
C LYS A 550 37.51 -25.53 -1.58
N ASP A 551 38.01 -24.51 -2.25
CA ASP A 551 39.44 -24.25 -2.48
C ASP A 551 40.03 -23.27 -1.45
N LEU A 552 39.27 -22.90 -0.43
CA LEU A 552 39.73 -22.04 0.66
C LEU A 552 40.90 -22.71 1.42
N LYS A 553 42.00 -21.97 1.60
CA LYS A 553 43.21 -22.47 2.28
C LYS A 553 43.57 -21.62 3.48
N LYS A 554 44.03 -22.27 4.54
CA LYS A 554 44.54 -21.59 5.73
C LYS A 554 45.78 -20.75 5.41
N GLY A 555 45.98 -19.69 6.22
CA GLY A 555 47.13 -18.77 6.04
C GLY A 555 46.93 -17.78 4.90
N SER A 556 45.69 -17.54 4.45
CA SER A 556 45.35 -16.56 3.42
C SER A 556 45.55 -15.12 3.91
N ASN A 557 45.93 -14.21 3.01
CA ASN A 557 45.94 -12.77 3.26
C ASN A 557 44.50 -12.15 3.27
N SER A 558 43.49 -12.94 2.90
CA SER A 558 42.09 -12.54 2.93
C SER A 558 41.53 -12.64 4.34
N TYR A 559 41.05 -11.53 4.89
CA TYR A 559 40.32 -11.53 6.16
C TYR A 559 39.07 -12.41 6.07
N THR A 560 38.32 -12.30 5.00
CA THR A 560 37.12 -13.13 4.77
C THR A 560 37.44 -14.62 4.87
N VAL A 561 38.50 -15.09 4.21
CA VAL A 561 38.89 -16.49 4.24
C VAL A 561 39.28 -16.92 5.65
N ARG A 562 40.04 -16.09 6.39
CA ARG A 562 40.48 -16.41 7.78
C ARG A 562 39.28 -16.55 8.72
N TYR A 563 38.29 -15.64 8.64
CA TYR A 563 37.07 -15.75 9.44
C TYR A 563 36.21 -16.96 9.03
N LEU A 564 36.05 -17.24 7.74
CA LEU A 564 35.28 -18.39 7.26
C LEU A 564 35.91 -19.74 7.67
N LEU A 565 37.22 -19.80 7.80
CA LEU A 565 37.95 -20.99 8.25
C LEU A 565 38.15 -21.07 9.78
N GLY A 566 37.69 -20.06 10.53
CA GLY A 566 37.83 -19.98 11.98
C GLY A 566 39.26 -19.71 12.45
N GLU A 567 40.15 -19.18 11.59
CA GLU A 567 41.48 -18.73 11.99
C GLU A 567 41.44 -17.41 12.77
N GLU A 568 40.42 -16.62 12.51
CA GLU A 568 40.08 -15.41 13.26
C GLU A 568 38.62 -15.45 13.71
N GLU A 569 38.36 -14.92 14.89
CA GLU A 569 37.01 -14.79 15.43
C GLU A 569 36.87 -13.49 16.28
N ILE A 570 35.66 -12.99 16.41
CA ILE A 570 35.39 -11.93 17.36
C ILE A 570 35.07 -12.57 18.70
N PRO A 571 35.93 -12.41 19.73
CA PRO A 571 35.74 -13.12 20.97
C PRO A 571 34.52 -12.65 21.73
N VAL A 572 33.75 -13.60 22.26
CA VAL A 572 32.64 -13.31 23.19
C VAL A 572 33.23 -13.00 24.57
N PRO A 573 32.94 -11.83 25.18
CA PRO A 573 33.47 -11.49 26.49
C PRO A 573 32.96 -12.46 27.55
N GLN A 574 33.89 -12.99 28.37
CA GLN A 574 33.58 -13.92 29.46
C GLN A 574 32.74 -13.25 30.56
N HIS A 575 32.99 -11.96 30.83
CA HIS A 575 32.28 -11.17 31.81
C HIS A 575 31.62 -9.95 31.18
N ARG A 576 30.37 -9.71 31.56
CA ARG A 576 29.61 -8.53 31.12
C ARG A 576 29.54 -7.54 32.28
N ARG A 577 29.54 -6.23 31.96
CA ARG A 577 29.38 -5.18 32.99
C ARG A 577 28.04 -5.31 33.70
N PRO A 578 28.01 -5.26 35.04
CA PRO A 578 26.76 -5.12 35.78
C PRO A 578 26.17 -3.73 35.52
N TRP A 579 24.85 -3.64 35.54
CA TRP A 579 24.13 -2.39 35.42
C TRP A 579 23.09 -2.26 36.52
N ASN A 580 22.96 -1.05 37.09
CA ASN A 580 21.98 -0.75 38.13
C ASN A 580 21.02 0.37 37.68
N ASN A 581 21.53 1.33 36.88
CA ASN A 581 20.76 2.42 36.36
C ASN A 581 20.17 2.07 35.00
N TYR A 582 18.90 2.45 34.78
CA TYR A 582 18.19 2.18 33.55
C TYR A 582 17.12 3.24 33.30
N ILE A 583 16.70 3.36 32.05
CA ILE A 583 15.50 4.09 31.66
C ILE A 583 14.40 3.05 31.39
N GLU A 584 13.24 3.26 31.98
CA GLU A 584 12.07 2.39 31.81
C GLU A 584 11.05 3.07 30.88
N LEU A 585 10.68 2.40 29.82
CA LEU A 585 9.60 2.79 28.92
C LEU A 585 8.45 1.82 29.12
N LYS A 586 7.25 2.33 29.43
CA LYS A 586 6.06 1.51 29.69
C LYS A 586 4.98 1.73 28.65
N GLY A 587 4.28 0.65 28.32
CA GLY A 587 3.09 0.67 27.49
C GLY A 587 3.32 1.16 26.07
N ALA A 588 4.45 0.82 25.46
CA ALA A 588 4.74 1.16 24.07
C ALA A 588 3.75 0.45 23.11
N ARG A 589 2.95 1.21 22.33
CA ARG A 589 1.86 0.65 21.52
C ARG A 589 1.72 1.28 20.13
N GLU A 590 2.72 2.00 19.67
CA GLU A 590 2.74 2.55 18.32
C GLU A 590 2.87 1.43 17.27
N ASN A 591 2.19 1.56 16.15
CA ASN A 591 2.15 0.59 15.05
C ASN A 591 1.75 -0.82 15.52
N ASN A 592 2.65 -1.80 15.42
CA ASN A 592 2.40 -3.20 15.80
C ASN A 592 2.79 -3.55 17.25
N LEU A 593 3.27 -2.60 18.03
CA LEU A 593 3.62 -2.83 19.43
C LEU A 593 2.36 -2.98 20.29
N LYS A 594 2.37 -3.97 21.21
CA LYS A 594 1.20 -4.40 21.97
C LYS A 594 1.28 -4.00 23.46
N GLY A 595 1.67 -2.75 23.74
CA GLY A 595 1.80 -2.29 25.12
C GLY A 595 3.05 -2.84 25.82
N VAL A 596 4.19 -2.79 25.15
CA VAL A 596 5.45 -3.41 25.62
C VAL A 596 6.14 -2.53 26.64
N ASP A 597 6.55 -3.15 27.77
CA ASP A 597 7.38 -2.52 28.79
C ASP A 597 8.85 -2.93 28.60
N VAL A 598 9.75 -1.95 28.55
CA VAL A 598 11.18 -2.21 28.28
C VAL A 598 12.05 -1.37 29.20
N ARG A 599 13.14 -1.97 29.71
CA ARG A 599 14.21 -1.28 30.43
C ARG A 599 15.44 -1.20 29.54
N PHE A 600 15.97 0.01 29.42
CA PHE A 600 17.22 0.30 28.71
C PHE A 600 18.32 0.57 29.72
N PRO A 601 19.21 -0.38 30.03
CA PRO A 601 20.30 -0.18 30.94
C PRO A 601 21.26 0.93 30.49
N LEU A 602 21.76 1.73 31.44
CA LEU A 602 22.75 2.75 31.19
C LEU A 602 24.19 2.20 31.33
N ASN A 603 25.16 2.87 30.70
CA ASN A 603 26.59 2.55 30.72
C ASN A 603 26.96 1.16 30.15
N VAL A 604 26.07 0.54 29.39
CA VAL A 604 26.28 -0.74 28.70
C VAL A 604 25.79 -0.66 27.28
N MET A 605 26.30 -1.56 26.43
CA MET A 605 25.76 -1.74 25.07
C MET A 605 24.49 -2.57 25.13
N THR A 606 23.37 -1.99 24.73
CA THR A 606 22.09 -2.67 24.63
C THR A 606 21.76 -2.95 23.17
N VAL A 607 21.43 -4.19 22.83
CA VAL A 607 21.06 -4.61 21.49
C VAL A 607 19.59 -4.97 21.43
N VAL A 608 18.84 -4.32 20.53
CA VAL A 608 17.43 -4.62 20.25
C VAL A 608 17.36 -5.48 19.00
N THR A 609 16.96 -6.75 19.16
CA THR A 609 16.91 -7.75 18.08
C THR A 609 15.49 -8.19 17.77
N GLY A 610 15.34 -8.94 16.70
CA GLY A 610 14.08 -9.53 16.26
C GLY A 610 13.94 -9.52 14.74
N VAL A 611 12.96 -10.27 14.25
CA VAL A 611 12.71 -10.41 12.81
C VAL A 611 12.36 -9.07 12.13
N SER A 612 12.48 -9.00 10.81
CA SER A 612 12.08 -7.82 10.05
C SER A 612 10.60 -7.52 10.28
N GLY A 613 10.24 -6.24 10.45
CA GLY A 613 8.86 -5.82 10.74
C GLY A 613 8.37 -6.06 12.18
N SER A 614 9.20 -6.58 13.12
CA SER A 614 8.78 -6.87 14.50
C SER A 614 8.54 -5.64 15.39
N GLY A 615 8.86 -4.42 14.92
CA GLY A 615 8.66 -3.18 15.69
C GLY A 615 9.91 -2.59 16.34
N LYS A 616 11.11 -3.13 16.07
CA LYS A 616 12.39 -2.62 16.63
C LYS A 616 12.59 -1.13 16.42
N SER A 617 12.46 -0.67 15.17
CA SER A 617 12.63 0.75 14.80
C SER A 617 11.52 1.62 15.41
N THR A 618 10.30 1.11 15.49
CA THR A 618 9.19 1.77 16.15
C THR A 618 9.49 2.00 17.63
N LEU A 619 9.99 0.96 18.33
CA LEU A 619 10.34 1.06 19.75
C LEU A 619 11.48 2.04 19.97
N VAL A 620 12.60 1.90 19.22
CA VAL A 620 13.84 2.64 19.51
C VAL A 620 13.80 4.05 18.92
N ARG A 621 13.43 4.22 17.65
CA ARG A 621 13.47 5.51 16.94
C ARG A 621 12.22 6.32 17.18
N ASP A 622 11.04 5.69 16.95
CA ASP A 622 9.80 6.45 16.89
C ASP A 622 9.22 6.73 18.28
N ILE A 623 9.50 5.88 19.28
CA ILE A 623 9.08 6.10 20.66
C ILE A 623 10.25 6.56 21.52
N PHE A 624 11.21 5.68 21.81
CA PHE A 624 12.23 5.89 22.86
C PHE A 624 13.11 7.11 22.59
N PHE A 625 13.72 7.20 21.41
CA PHE A 625 14.57 8.34 21.03
C PHE A 625 13.81 9.68 21.10
N ARG A 626 12.61 9.73 20.51
CA ARG A 626 11.81 10.96 20.48
C ARG A 626 11.29 11.33 21.87
N ALA A 627 10.92 10.35 22.69
CA ALA A 627 10.51 10.57 24.06
C ALA A 627 11.68 11.15 24.92
N LEU A 628 12.88 10.59 24.78
CA LEU A 628 14.06 11.09 25.48
C LEU A 628 14.44 12.52 25.08
N LYS A 629 14.41 12.83 23.78
CA LYS A 629 14.64 14.20 23.31
C LYS A 629 13.67 15.21 23.92
N ARG A 630 12.43 14.79 24.07
CA ARG A 630 11.39 15.63 24.67
C ARG A 630 11.62 15.84 26.17
N GLU A 631 12.04 14.79 26.90
CA GLU A 631 12.38 14.87 28.31
C GLU A 631 13.60 15.76 28.56
N LEU A 632 14.48 15.91 27.57
CA LEU A 632 15.67 16.80 27.62
C LEU A 632 15.40 18.22 27.09
N ASP A 633 14.12 18.60 26.91
CA ASP A 633 13.68 19.88 26.34
C ASP A 633 14.25 20.20 24.94
N GLU A 634 14.65 19.16 24.18
CA GLU A 634 15.07 19.30 22.80
C GLU A 634 13.88 19.27 21.84
N CYS A 635 13.90 20.16 20.83
CA CYS A 635 12.91 20.14 19.77
C CYS A 635 13.00 18.82 18.98
N SER A 636 11.96 18.00 19.02
CA SER A 636 11.89 16.72 18.35
C SER A 636 10.51 16.48 17.77
N ASP A 637 10.45 15.58 16.76
CA ASP A 637 9.20 15.05 16.29
C ASP A 637 8.45 14.38 17.46
N ARG A 638 7.13 14.32 17.35
CA ARG A 638 6.31 13.64 18.33
C ARG A 638 6.75 12.18 18.53
N PRO A 639 6.90 11.69 19.77
CA PRO A 639 7.07 10.26 20.05
C PRO A 639 5.79 9.49 19.69
N GLY A 640 5.95 8.22 19.30
CA GLY A 640 4.85 7.29 19.15
C GLY A 640 4.15 7.00 20.48
N GLU A 641 3.06 6.26 20.46
CA GLU A 641 2.21 6.02 21.64
C GLU A 641 2.89 5.16 22.69
N PHE A 642 2.95 5.67 23.93
CA PHE A 642 3.43 4.98 25.13
C PHE A 642 2.75 5.54 26.37
N SER A 643 2.79 4.78 27.47
CA SER A 643 2.15 5.20 28.73
C SER A 643 3.04 6.14 29.57
N SER A 644 4.29 5.76 29.79
CA SER A 644 5.23 6.59 30.58
C SER A 644 6.67 6.23 30.27
N ILE A 645 7.56 7.21 30.52
CA ILE A 645 9.00 7.03 30.52
C ILE A 645 9.54 7.50 31.89
N GLY A 646 10.50 6.77 32.45
CA GLY A 646 11.02 7.05 33.77
C GLY A 646 12.36 6.37 34.05
N GLY A 647 12.73 6.29 35.30
CA GLY A 647 14.03 5.76 35.76
C GLY A 647 15.09 6.85 35.88
N SER A 648 16.33 6.53 35.49
CA SER A 648 17.50 7.39 35.66
C SER A 648 17.64 8.51 34.61
N LEU A 649 16.53 9.17 34.25
CA LEU A 649 16.51 10.24 33.22
C LEU A 649 17.47 11.41 33.54
N ARG A 650 17.66 11.72 34.83
CA ARG A 650 18.56 12.79 35.29
C ARG A 650 20.04 12.53 35.00
N ASP A 651 20.40 11.27 34.73
CA ASP A 651 21.77 10.87 34.39
C ASP A 651 22.10 11.14 32.94
N LEU A 652 21.10 11.47 32.12
CA LEU A 652 21.25 11.78 30.70
C LEU A 652 21.53 13.28 30.50
N ARG A 653 22.50 13.60 29.63
CA ARG A 653 22.80 14.97 29.21
C ARG A 653 22.43 15.26 27.78
N ASN A 654 22.54 14.27 26.91
CA ASN A 654 22.26 14.38 25.47
C ASN A 654 21.82 13.04 24.92
N VAL A 655 21.06 13.08 23.84
CA VAL A 655 20.62 11.90 23.08
C VAL A 655 20.87 12.12 21.59
N GLU A 656 21.65 11.24 21.00
CA GLU A 656 21.96 11.27 19.57
C GLU A 656 21.42 10.03 18.86
N PHE A 657 20.96 10.24 17.64
CA PHE A 657 20.48 9.17 16.77
C PHE A 657 21.32 9.13 15.50
N VAL A 658 21.97 8.00 15.29
CA VAL A 658 22.75 7.72 14.08
C VAL A 658 21.99 6.70 13.23
N ASP A 659 21.73 7.03 11.98
CA ASP A 659 21.01 6.18 11.03
C ASP A 659 21.84 5.93 9.75
N GLN A 660 21.26 5.18 8.81
CA GLN A 660 21.86 4.86 7.53
C GLN A 660 21.61 5.91 6.44
N ASN A 661 20.99 7.05 6.77
CA ASN A 661 20.74 8.10 5.79
C ASN A 661 22.06 8.72 5.29
N PRO A 662 22.11 9.15 4.01
CA PRO A 662 23.28 9.86 3.49
C PRO A 662 23.61 11.10 4.33
N ILE A 663 24.91 11.34 4.54
CA ILE A 663 25.47 12.44 5.34
C ILE A 663 25.01 13.84 4.84
N GLY A 664 24.42 13.96 3.69
CA GLY A 664 23.88 15.23 3.20
C GLY A 664 22.99 15.08 2.01
N LYS A 665 22.04 16.00 1.89
CA LYS A 665 21.06 16.03 0.79
C LYS A 665 21.55 16.83 -0.45
N SER A 666 22.69 17.53 -0.32
CA SER A 666 23.26 18.39 -1.35
C SER A 666 24.46 17.72 -2.00
N SER A 667 24.63 17.91 -3.31
CA SER A 667 25.85 17.52 -4.05
C SER A 667 27.15 18.20 -3.53
N ARG A 668 27.01 19.23 -2.72
CA ARG A 668 28.11 19.95 -2.06
C ARG A 668 28.47 19.41 -0.68
N SER A 669 27.66 18.46 -0.15
CA SER A 669 27.92 17.86 1.17
C SER A 669 29.09 16.87 1.08
N ASN A 670 30.09 17.06 1.94
CA ASN A 670 31.24 16.17 2.09
C ASN A 670 31.53 15.93 3.57
N PRO A 671 32.35 14.95 3.94
CA PRO A 671 32.67 14.65 5.33
C PRO A 671 33.18 15.86 6.11
N VAL A 672 33.98 16.74 5.50
CA VAL A 672 34.60 17.90 6.19
C VAL A 672 33.52 18.94 6.55
N THR A 673 32.55 19.18 5.65
CA THR A 673 31.42 20.09 5.94
C THR A 673 30.46 19.49 6.95
N TYR A 674 30.30 18.16 6.94
CA TYR A 674 29.44 17.47 7.91
C TYR A 674 29.97 17.58 9.34
N ILE A 675 31.25 17.35 9.53
CA ILE A 675 31.91 17.47 10.86
C ILE A 675 32.25 18.93 11.22
N LYS A 676 31.82 19.90 10.41
CA LYS A 676 32.08 21.34 10.59
C LYS A 676 33.58 21.69 10.77
N ALA A 677 34.46 20.94 10.09
CA ALA A 677 35.88 21.17 10.18
C ALA A 677 36.38 22.35 9.30
N TYR A 678 35.49 23.01 8.58
CA TYR A 678 35.77 24.27 7.87
C TYR A 678 35.53 25.49 8.74
N ASP A 679 34.74 25.37 9.80
CA ASP A 679 34.45 26.45 10.77
C ASP A 679 35.59 26.50 11.78
#